data_76775b196aeb0aa6998851676a3d5c6d
#
_entry.id   76775b196aeb0aa6998851676a3d5c6d
#
_cell.length_a   1.000
_cell.length_b   1.000
_cell.length_c   1.000
_cell.angle_alpha   90.00
_cell.angle_beta   90.00
_cell.angle_gamma   90.00
#
_symmetry.space_group_name_H-M   'P 1'
#
loop_
_entity.id
_entity.type
_entity.pdbx_description
1 polymer ?
#
loop_
_entity_poly.entity_id
_entity_poly.type
_entity_poly.pdbx_seq_one_letter_code
_entity_poly.pdbx_strand_id
1 'polypeptide(L)'
;MAKITVDGKVFEVDPNNNLLEEILSHQQDLPYFCWHPSMGSVGSCRQCAMIEYANDDDQRGRQIMACMTSPREGARYSIEKAAQFRAQAIESIMTSHPHDCPVCEEGGECHLQDMTVMSGHTYRRYDGKKATHTNQDLGPFIGHEMNRCITCYRCVRYYKDYAGGTDFGPQASHNHTYFGRFQDGPLESEFSGNLAEVCPTGVFTDKVFSKQYARKWDLQTSPSICAACGVGCNINPGERYGTLRRVVNRFNDQVNGYFLCDKGRFGTGYVSSEARIRVSMTRATHDGRPSEASPAEAKAQLLRIGKNGAIGIGSPRASLEANYALRQLVGKDNFYAGVSDAEFGLLSQVLDIYKTKPVHIASIKDIEQCDAVVVLGEDVTNTAARLALALRQSVKNLGREMAAKMKLPQWHDAAIRNLAQGRKSPLYILSPSATRLDDIAKQVHISSAADSARIGFAIAHALDASAPAVSDLSSAEQTLVASIVADLKTAKKPLVVSGTSSLEPALLNAAANIATALGTESSKGNLALCVPEVNSLGLMLLMEGSQNTLGKAMQSGNANAIVLENDLYRRAPSDNVSKFLNGLDKLAVLDHLQNRTGEAANLVVASGTFAETTGTFVNYEGRAQHFYATYKPANEIRSSAKWLCDTALGEEPRIHMLTGGCAAILPNGYKLQKLTPGADWTFNGSKAPRQHHRYSGRTAMRAHINVHEPKQEQDEDGLMNFSMEGAPQVKDATIFNSPWAPGWNSNQSLFKFQKHTGGELKQAGHGELLFDPVNTGKTWFPAVVTKATTTGFAMFPLYHLFGSEELTAQSDAIKAKATSAYVALNPADAAKLGLAQSDGVQVQHNGAVPYLVRDSVAPGTVGVSVGLKGLNFQDLVTPGITLNKASNWQTPKDWRASNIIVSDAGSTTAYGRSVQGR
;
A
#
# COMPACT_ATOMS: atom_id res chain seq x y z
N MET A 1 -34.40 -5.07 5.69
CA MET A 1 -34.02 -6.47 5.99
C MET A 1 -35.14 -7.36 5.52
N ALA A 2 -34.82 -8.52 4.96
CA ALA A 2 -35.78 -9.57 4.58
C ALA A 2 -35.57 -10.77 5.50
N LYS A 3 -36.65 -11.48 5.85
CA LYS A 3 -36.60 -12.73 6.62
C LYS A 3 -36.59 -13.92 5.66
N ILE A 4 -35.59 -14.78 5.81
CA ILE A 4 -35.49 -16.02 5.03
C ILE A 4 -35.36 -17.21 6.00
N THR A 5 -35.72 -18.38 5.51
CA THR A 5 -35.52 -19.64 6.27
C THR A 5 -34.48 -20.49 5.53
N VAL A 6 -33.44 -20.95 6.22
CA VAL A 6 -32.43 -21.86 5.68
C VAL A 6 -32.34 -23.10 6.56
N ASP A 7 -32.63 -24.27 6.02
CA ASP A 7 -32.67 -25.55 6.73
C ASP A 7 -33.38 -25.45 8.09
N GLY A 8 -34.56 -24.79 8.10
CA GLY A 8 -35.40 -24.59 9.26
C GLY A 8 -35.03 -23.45 10.21
N LYS A 9 -33.90 -22.78 9.99
CA LYS A 9 -33.48 -21.62 10.79
C LYS A 9 -33.85 -20.31 10.11
N VAL A 10 -34.36 -19.33 10.84
CA VAL A 10 -34.74 -18.00 10.32
C VAL A 10 -33.55 -17.03 10.44
N PHE A 11 -33.30 -16.30 9.37
CA PHE A 11 -32.25 -15.26 9.31
C PHE A 11 -32.82 -13.94 8.77
N GLU A 12 -32.36 -12.83 9.33
CA GLU A 12 -32.62 -11.49 8.77
C GLU A 12 -31.45 -11.10 7.87
N VAL A 13 -31.73 -10.82 6.60
CA VAL A 13 -30.74 -10.61 5.54
C VAL A 13 -31.01 -9.32 4.78
N ASP A 14 -29.97 -8.77 4.14
CA ASP A 14 -30.13 -7.63 3.23
C ASP A 14 -30.56 -8.14 1.84
N PRO A 15 -31.77 -7.79 1.35
CA PRO A 15 -32.25 -8.19 0.04
C PRO A 15 -31.46 -7.57 -1.12
N ASN A 16 -30.62 -6.54 -0.87
CA ASN A 16 -29.78 -5.92 -1.89
C ASN A 16 -28.47 -6.69 -2.14
N ASN A 17 -28.08 -7.59 -1.24
CA ASN A 17 -26.93 -8.46 -1.41
C ASN A 17 -27.28 -9.75 -2.18
N ASN A 18 -26.26 -10.51 -2.57
CA ASN A 18 -26.49 -11.88 -3.05
C ASN A 18 -26.66 -12.85 -1.87
N LEU A 19 -27.44 -13.91 -2.10
CA LEU A 19 -27.76 -14.88 -1.07
C LEU A 19 -26.51 -15.57 -0.48
N LEU A 20 -25.46 -15.81 -1.28
CA LEU A 20 -24.22 -16.42 -0.77
C LEU A 20 -23.56 -15.54 0.29
N GLU A 21 -23.46 -14.23 0.03
CA GLU A 21 -22.85 -13.30 0.99
C GLU A 21 -23.61 -13.27 2.31
N GLU A 22 -24.95 -13.26 2.22
CA GLU A 22 -25.81 -13.29 3.41
C GLU A 22 -25.66 -14.59 4.20
N ILE A 23 -25.67 -15.75 3.53
CA ILE A 23 -25.47 -17.07 4.16
C ILE A 23 -24.10 -17.11 4.89
N LEU A 24 -23.04 -16.66 4.23
CA LEU A 24 -21.70 -16.61 4.83
C LEU A 24 -21.63 -15.63 6.01
N SER A 25 -22.35 -14.51 5.94
CA SER A 25 -22.41 -13.49 7.03
C SER A 25 -23.07 -14.04 8.28
N HIS A 26 -23.99 -14.98 8.14
CA HIS A 26 -24.63 -15.70 9.23
C HIS A 26 -23.87 -16.98 9.65
N GLN A 27 -22.59 -17.08 9.29
CA GLN A 27 -21.70 -18.20 9.68
C GLN A 27 -22.19 -19.58 9.23
N GLN A 28 -23.00 -19.63 8.16
CA GLN A 28 -23.38 -20.88 7.54
C GLN A 28 -22.34 -21.29 6.50
N ASP A 29 -21.89 -22.53 6.57
CA ASP A 29 -20.92 -23.06 5.62
C ASP A 29 -21.59 -23.38 4.29
N LEU A 30 -21.17 -22.69 3.24
CA LEU A 30 -21.59 -22.95 1.86
C LEU A 30 -20.38 -22.81 0.94
N PRO A 31 -19.98 -23.89 0.23
CA PRO A 31 -18.79 -23.85 -0.61
C PRO A 31 -18.94 -22.89 -1.80
N TYR A 32 -17.82 -22.30 -2.23
CA TYR A 32 -17.79 -21.39 -3.37
C TYR A 32 -16.37 -21.25 -3.93
N PHE A 33 -16.25 -20.83 -5.22
CA PHE A 33 -14.96 -20.48 -5.82
C PHE A 33 -15.03 -19.17 -6.61
N CYS A 34 -15.99 -19.05 -7.55
CA CYS A 34 -16.00 -17.94 -8.49
C CYS A 34 -16.44 -16.60 -7.88
N TRP A 35 -17.09 -16.59 -6.74
CA TRP A 35 -17.49 -15.39 -6.02
C TRP A 35 -16.30 -14.79 -5.24
N HIS A 36 -16.29 -13.45 -5.18
CA HIS A 36 -15.40 -12.68 -4.31
C HIS A 36 -16.13 -11.39 -3.90
N PRO A 37 -16.04 -10.93 -2.63
CA PRO A 37 -16.80 -9.78 -2.14
C PRO A 37 -16.56 -8.48 -2.93
N SER A 38 -15.35 -8.26 -3.47
CA SER A 38 -15.04 -7.07 -4.27
C SER A 38 -15.30 -7.21 -5.76
N MET A 39 -15.54 -8.41 -6.28
CA MET A 39 -15.66 -8.68 -7.71
C MET A 39 -17.00 -9.33 -8.11
N GLY A 40 -17.86 -9.63 -7.14
CA GLY A 40 -19.11 -10.33 -7.37
C GLY A 40 -18.92 -11.77 -7.87
N SER A 41 -19.80 -12.25 -8.71
CA SER A 41 -19.85 -13.64 -9.19
C SER A 41 -20.07 -13.73 -10.70
N VAL A 42 -19.73 -14.91 -11.27
CA VAL A 42 -20.06 -15.30 -12.66
C VAL A 42 -20.87 -16.59 -12.71
N GLY A 43 -21.17 -17.23 -11.56
CA GLY A 43 -21.97 -18.45 -11.49
C GLY A 43 -21.33 -19.69 -12.14
N SER A 44 -20.02 -19.71 -12.41
CA SER A 44 -19.36 -20.76 -13.19
C SER A 44 -19.04 -22.02 -12.40
N CYS A 45 -18.67 -21.92 -11.11
CA CYS A 45 -18.18 -23.06 -10.33
C CYS A 45 -19.29 -23.96 -9.78
N ARG A 46 -20.51 -23.50 -9.70
CA ARG A 46 -21.69 -24.23 -9.21
C ARG A 46 -21.61 -24.73 -7.76
N GLN A 47 -20.57 -24.35 -7.01
CA GLN A 47 -20.36 -24.84 -5.64
C GLN A 47 -21.31 -24.22 -4.60
N CYS A 48 -21.88 -23.04 -4.87
CA CYS A 48 -22.86 -22.42 -3.98
C CYS A 48 -24.31 -22.84 -4.29
N ALA A 49 -24.52 -24.08 -4.79
CA ALA A 49 -25.83 -24.61 -5.07
C ALA A 49 -26.65 -24.77 -3.78
N MET A 50 -27.92 -24.37 -3.84
CA MET A 50 -28.94 -24.53 -2.82
C MET A 50 -30.26 -24.93 -3.49
N ILE A 51 -31.21 -25.41 -2.71
CA ILE A 51 -32.60 -25.60 -3.16
C ILE A 51 -33.43 -24.43 -2.64
N GLU A 52 -34.12 -23.74 -3.51
CA GLU A 52 -35.10 -22.72 -3.19
C GLU A 52 -36.52 -23.32 -3.33
N TYR A 53 -37.40 -23.11 -2.37
CA TYR A 53 -38.77 -23.52 -2.36
C TYR A 53 -39.70 -22.34 -2.66
N ALA A 54 -40.67 -22.57 -3.54
CA ALA A 54 -41.61 -21.53 -3.98
C ALA A 54 -42.58 -21.09 -2.87
N ASN A 55 -43.00 -22.03 -2.02
CA ASN A 55 -43.90 -21.85 -0.87
C ASN A 55 -43.78 -23.03 0.10
N ASP A 56 -44.62 -23.06 1.14
CA ASP A 56 -44.54 -24.11 2.17
C ASP A 56 -45.00 -25.49 1.67
N ASP A 57 -45.80 -25.55 0.64
CA ASP A 57 -46.31 -26.80 0.05
C ASP A 57 -45.36 -27.38 -1.01
N ASP A 58 -44.36 -26.56 -1.45
CA ASP A 58 -43.39 -27.00 -2.44
C ASP A 58 -42.41 -28.00 -1.80
N GLN A 59 -42.52 -29.28 -2.21
CA GLN A 59 -41.69 -30.39 -1.77
C GLN A 59 -40.49 -30.65 -2.70
N ARG A 60 -40.53 -30.15 -3.93
CA ARG A 60 -39.47 -30.38 -4.93
C ARG A 60 -38.39 -29.34 -4.84
N GLY A 61 -38.78 -28.11 -4.75
CA GLY A 61 -37.88 -26.96 -4.83
C GLY A 61 -37.19 -26.80 -6.19
N ARG A 62 -36.49 -25.73 -6.36
CA ARG A 62 -35.66 -25.41 -7.53
C ARG A 62 -34.22 -25.26 -7.13
N GLN A 63 -33.29 -25.88 -7.87
CA GLN A 63 -31.89 -25.67 -7.67
C GLN A 63 -31.47 -24.27 -8.14
N ILE A 64 -30.83 -23.54 -7.29
CA ILE A 64 -30.28 -22.18 -7.53
C ILE A 64 -28.81 -22.13 -7.20
N MET A 65 -28.16 -21.06 -7.70
CA MET A 65 -26.78 -20.67 -7.30
C MET A 65 -26.87 -19.46 -6.37
N ALA A 66 -26.54 -19.61 -5.09
CA ALA A 66 -26.70 -18.56 -4.09
C ALA A 66 -25.93 -17.26 -4.47
N CYS A 67 -24.78 -17.38 -5.11
CA CYS A 67 -23.99 -16.23 -5.58
C CYS A 67 -24.63 -15.46 -6.76
N MET A 68 -25.70 -15.98 -7.37
CA MET A 68 -26.43 -15.39 -8.50
C MET A 68 -27.89 -15.13 -8.16
N THR A 69 -28.27 -15.18 -6.89
CA THR A 69 -29.63 -15.05 -6.40
C THR A 69 -29.69 -13.98 -5.31
N SER A 70 -30.68 -13.06 -5.38
CA SER A 70 -30.98 -12.16 -4.26
C SER A 70 -31.92 -12.84 -3.28
N PRO A 71 -31.75 -12.69 -1.96
CA PRO A 71 -32.68 -13.19 -0.98
C PRO A 71 -34.03 -12.47 -1.09
N ARG A 72 -35.14 -13.18 -0.84
CA ARG A 72 -36.50 -12.64 -0.92
C ARG A 72 -37.23 -12.86 0.40
N GLU A 73 -38.06 -11.89 0.78
CA GLU A 73 -38.89 -12.01 1.98
C GLU A 73 -39.71 -13.31 1.97
N GLY A 74 -39.67 -14.04 3.08
CA GLY A 74 -40.40 -15.29 3.26
C GLY A 74 -39.86 -16.50 2.49
N ALA A 75 -38.78 -16.35 1.71
CA ALA A 75 -38.20 -17.44 0.95
C ALA A 75 -37.59 -18.52 1.83
N ARG A 76 -37.76 -19.77 1.41
CA ARG A 76 -37.19 -20.95 2.06
C ARG A 76 -36.10 -21.55 1.18
N TYR A 77 -34.99 -21.89 1.83
CA TYR A 77 -33.79 -22.44 1.18
C TYR A 77 -33.28 -23.68 1.95
N SER A 78 -32.61 -24.58 1.23
CA SER A 78 -31.87 -25.67 1.85
C SER A 78 -30.47 -25.76 1.27
N ILE A 79 -29.48 -25.76 2.16
CA ILE A 79 -28.09 -26.07 1.88
C ILE A 79 -27.94 -27.60 1.79
N GLU A 80 -28.53 -28.34 2.73
CA GLU A 80 -28.37 -29.78 2.84
C GLU A 80 -28.86 -30.55 1.62
N LYS A 81 -30.02 -30.19 1.08
CA LYS A 81 -30.63 -30.87 -0.06
C LYS A 81 -29.81 -30.77 -1.36
N ALA A 82 -28.90 -29.80 -1.48
CA ALA A 82 -28.02 -29.66 -2.62
C ALA A 82 -26.61 -30.29 -2.40
N ALA A 83 -26.36 -30.97 -1.29
CA ALA A 83 -25.04 -31.49 -0.94
C ALA A 83 -24.48 -32.48 -1.99
N GLN A 84 -25.33 -33.40 -2.48
CA GLN A 84 -24.92 -34.38 -3.50
C GLN A 84 -24.48 -33.70 -4.80
N PHE A 85 -25.24 -32.67 -5.23
CA PHE A 85 -24.88 -31.91 -6.42
C PHE A 85 -23.53 -31.19 -6.24
N ARG A 86 -23.29 -30.58 -5.08
CA ARG A 86 -22.00 -29.89 -4.80
C ARG A 86 -20.82 -30.87 -4.81
N ALA A 87 -20.98 -32.07 -4.24
CA ALA A 87 -19.96 -33.12 -4.28
C ALA A 87 -19.65 -33.58 -5.72
N GLN A 88 -20.66 -33.70 -6.59
CA GLN A 88 -20.46 -34.01 -8.00
C GLN A 88 -19.82 -32.86 -8.78
N ALA A 89 -20.23 -31.62 -8.49
CA ALA A 89 -19.69 -30.43 -9.15
C ALA A 89 -18.20 -30.25 -8.82
N ILE A 90 -17.78 -30.46 -7.56
CA ILE A 90 -16.37 -30.31 -7.21
C ILE A 90 -15.52 -31.43 -7.83
N GLU A 91 -16.02 -32.65 -7.94
CA GLU A 91 -15.33 -33.71 -8.66
C GLU A 91 -15.10 -33.34 -10.13
N SER A 92 -16.13 -32.76 -10.79
CA SER A 92 -16.05 -32.31 -12.17
C SER A 92 -14.99 -31.22 -12.36
N ILE A 93 -14.97 -30.20 -11.51
CA ILE A 93 -13.97 -29.12 -11.65
C ILE A 93 -12.55 -29.57 -11.30
N MET A 94 -12.38 -30.64 -10.52
CA MET A 94 -11.07 -31.20 -10.17
C MET A 94 -10.60 -32.30 -11.13
N THR A 95 -11.30 -32.56 -12.22
CA THR A 95 -10.97 -33.67 -13.14
C THR A 95 -9.51 -33.68 -13.59
N SER A 96 -8.95 -32.51 -13.96
CA SER A 96 -7.55 -32.37 -14.37
C SER A 96 -6.62 -31.90 -13.26
N HIS A 97 -7.14 -31.57 -12.08
CA HIS A 97 -6.32 -31.04 -10.99
C HIS A 97 -5.29 -32.09 -10.50
N PRO A 98 -3.99 -31.75 -10.38
CA PRO A 98 -2.96 -32.68 -9.92
C PRO A 98 -3.02 -32.91 -8.40
N HIS A 99 -2.45 -34.05 -7.95
CA HIS A 99 -2.33 -34.38 -6.52
C HIS A 99 -0.94 -33.97 -5.96
N ASP A 100 -0.52 -32.77 -6.24
CA ASP A 100 0.79 -32.25 -5.84
C ASP A 100 0.73 -31.31 -4.62
N CYS A 101 -0.29 -31.45 -3.76
CA CYS A 101 -0.43 -30.65 -2.53
C CYS A 101 0.82 -30.64 -1.64
N PRO A 102 1.58 -31.75 -1.50
CA PRO A 102 2.83 -31.74 -0.71
C PRO A 102 3.90 -30.79 -1.25
N VAL A 103 3.93 -30.53 -2.55
CA VAL A 103 4.90 -29.65 -3.22
C VAL A 103 4.25 -28.35 -3.72
N CYS A 104 2.94 -28.22 -3.60
CA CYS A 104 2.21 -27.02 -3.98
C CYS A 104 2.37 -25.94 -2.91
N GLU A 105 2.73 -24.71 -3.33
CA GLU A 105 2.89 -23.57 -2.43
C GLU A 105 1.60 -23.23 -1.65
N GLU A 106 0.44 -23.59 -2.18
CA GLU A 106 -0.86 -23.38 -1.55
C GLU A 106 -1.26 -24.48 -0.57
N GLY A 107 -0.53 -25.62 -0.59
CA GLY A 107 -0.85 -26.80 0.22
C GLY A 107 -0.97 -26.51 1.72
N GLY A 108 -2.12 -26.77 2.32
CA GLY A 108 -2.45 -26.52 3.73
C GLY A 108 -3.08 -25.14 4.02
N GLU A 109 -3.08 -24.21 3.09
CA GLU A 109 -3.81 -22.93 3.14
C GLU A 109 -4.63 -22.73 1.84
N CYS A 110 -5.16 -23.79 1.27
CA CYS A 110 -5.77 -23.83 -0.05
C CYS A 110 -7.30 -23.75 0.04
N HIS A 111 -7.89 -22.81 -0.65
CA HIS A 111 -9.36 -22.66 -0.72
C HIS A 111 -10.02 -23.89 -1.38
N LEU A 112 -9.36 -24.50 -2.38
CA LEU A 112 -9.85 -25.73 -2.98
C LEU A 112 -9.87 -26.90 -1.98
N GLN A 113 -8.84 -27.04 -1.14
CA GLN A 113 -8.83 -28.09 -0.11
C GLN A 113 -9.98 -27.88 0.89
N ASP A 114 -10.18 -26.64 1.36
CA ASP A 114 -11.26 -26.33 2.29
C ASP A 114 -12.64 -26.63 1.68
N MET A 115 -12.88 -26.17 0.45
CA MET A 115 -14.17 -26.39 -0.21
C MET A 115 -14.42 -27.84 -0.59
N THR A 116 -13.37 -28.60 -0.83
CA THR A 116 -13.49 -30.05 -1.07
C THR A 116 -14.01 -30.75 0.18
N VAL A 117 -13.43 -30.40 1.35
CA VAL A 117 -13.89 -30.96 2.65
C VAL A 117 -15.33 -30.50 2.94
N MET A 118 -15.60 -29.20 2.76
CA MET A 118 -16.95 -28.62 2.99
C MET A 118 -18.01 -29.25 2.08
N SER A 119 -17.64 -29.64 0.86
CA SER A 119 -18.56 -30.29 -0.08
C SER A 119 -18.79 -31.78 0.23
N GLY A 120 -18.08 -32.36 1.17
CA GLY A 120 -18.17 -33.79 1.51
C GLY A 120 -17.66 -34.73 0.41
N HIS A 121 -16.84 -34.23 -0.52
CA HIS A 121 -16.25 -35.06 -1.57
C HIS A 121 -15.01 -35.78 -1.06
N THR A 122 -15.06 -37.11 -0.97
CA THR A 122 -14.01 -37.97 -0.41
C THR A 122 -13.42 -38.95 -1.40
N TYR A 123 -14.05 -39.11 -2.57
CA TYR A 123 -13.69 -40.13 -3.52
C TYR A 123 -13.80 -39.64 -4.97
N ARG A 124 -12.75 -39.87 -5.75
CA ARG A 124 -12.70 -39.52 -7.17
C ARG A 124 -12.98 -40.74 -8.03
N ARG A 125 -13.96 -40.60 -8.93
CA ARG A 125 -14.37 -41.68 -9.87
C ARG A 125 -13.67 -41.56 -11.23
N TYR A 126 -13.25 -40.33 -11.60
CA TYR A 126 -12.62 -40.09 -12.90
C TYR A 126 -11.18 -40.67 -12.91
N ASP A 127 -10.92 -41.57 -13.85
CA ASP A 127 -9.64 -42.24 -14.10
C ASP A 127 -8.99 -41.89 -15.46
N GLY A 128 -9.64 -41.03 -16.22
CA GLY A 128 -9.17 -40.59 -17.54
C GLY A 128 -7.91 -39.74 -17.53
N LYS A 129 -7.37 -39.48 -18.72
CA LYS A 129 -6.18 -38.66 -18.94
C LYS A 129 -6.45 -37.21 -18.52
N LYS A 130 -5.56 -36.65 -17.73
CA LYS A 130 -5.61 -35.24 -17.31
C LYS A 130 -5.10 -34.33 -18.44
N ALA A 131 -5.71 -33.15 -18.61
CA ALA A 131 -5.15 -32.07 -19.39
C ALA A 131 -3.91 -31.50 -18.72
N THR A 132 -2.89 -31.17 -19.52
CA THR A 132 -1.63 -30.59 -19.04
C THR A 132 -1.35 -29.30 -19.82
N HIS A 133 -0.69 -28.36 -19.16
CA HIS A 133 -0.34 -27.05 -19.69
C HIS A 133 1.13 -26.76 -19.39
N THR A 134 1.76 -25.92 -20.21
CA THR A 134 3.06 -25.32 -19.94
C THR A 134 2.87 -24.06 -19.10
N ASN A 135 3.88 -23.72 -18.30
CA ASN A 135 3.87 -22.51 -17.47
C ASN A 135 4.56 -21.35 -18.19
N GLN A 136 4.24 -20.13 -17.82
CA GLN A 136 4.94 -18.91 -18.24
C GLN A 136 5.79 -18.35 -17.08
N ASP A 137 6.87 -17.64 -17.40
CA ASP A 137 7.53 -16.77 -16.43
C ASP A 137 6.79 -15.42 -16.37
N LEU A 138 6.06 -15.20 -15.28
CA LEU A 138 5.27 -13.99 -15.05
C LEU A 138 6.04 -12.88 -14.31
N GLY A 139 7.37 -13.00 -14.25
CA GLY A 139 8.26 -12.02 -13.62
C GLY A 139 8.66 -12.35 -12.18
N PRO A 140 9.14 -11.37 -11.41
CA PRO A 140 9.78 -11.63 -10.11
C PRO A 140 8.80 -11.93 -8.97
N PHE A 141 7.51 -11.61 -9.13
CA PHE A 141 6.55 -11.64 -8.03
C PHE A 141 5.71 -12.92 -8.00
N ILE A 142 5.26 -13.39 -9.16
CA ILE A 142 4.26 -14.45 -9.26
C ILE A 142 4.83 -15.71 -9.89
N GLY A 143 4.68 -16.83 -9.18
CA GLY A 143 4.86 -18.17 -9.71
C GLY A 143 3.62 -18.60 -10.50
N HIS A 144 3.81 -19.44 -11.52
CA HIS A 144 2.74 -19.91 -12.40
C HIS A 144 2.77 -21.43 -12.54
N GLU A 145 1.67 -22.11 -12.19
CA GLU A 145 1.50 -23.56 -12.31
C GLU A 145 0.11 -23.87 -12.85
N MET A 146 -0.04 -23.72 -14.17
CA MET A 146 -1.33 -23.74 -14.84
C MET A 146 -2.11 -25.05 -14.67
N ASN A 147 -1.44 -26.17 -14.47
CA ASN A 147 -2.08 -27.47 -14.23
C ASN A 147 -3.02 -27.50 -13.01
N ARG A 148 -2.85 -26.60 -12.06
CA ARG A 148 -3.65 -26.49 -10.83
C ARG A 148 -4.94 -25.70 -11.01
N CYS A 149 -5.24 -25.25 -12.23
CA CYS A 149 -6.39 -24.42 -12.51
C CYS A 149 -7.72 -25.21 -12.43
N ILE A 150 -8.74 -24.57 -11.82
CA ILE A 150 -10.13 -25.02 -11.77
C ILE A 150 -11.08 -24.15 -12.58
N THR A 151 -10.58 -23.30 -13.44
CA THR A 151 -11.33 -22.44 -14.39
C THR A 151 -12.41 -21.56 -13.73
N CYS A 152 -12.08 -20.98 -12.56
CA CYS A 152 -13.03 -20.13 -11.80
C CYS A 152 -13.08 -18.67 -12.29
N TYR A 153 -12.21 -18.23 -13.17
CA TYR A 153 -12.11 -16.87 -13.73
C TYR A 153 -11.83 -15.73 -12.71
N ARG A 154 -11.55 -16.02 -11.46
CA ARG A 154 -11.27 -14.96 -10.47
C ARG A 154 -10.04 -14.14 -10.83
N CYS A 155 -8.99 -14.76 -11.34
CA CYS A 155 -7.74 -14.09 -11.74
C CYS A 155 -7.98 -13.04 -12.83
N VAL A 156 -8.74 -13.36 -13.87
CA VAL A 156 -9.06 -12.44 -14.98
C VAL A 156 -9.93 -11.28 -14.48
N ARG A 157 -10.98 -11.59 -13.73
CA ARG A 157 -11.87 -10.56 -13.19
C ARG A 157 -11.14 -9.62 -12.24
N TYR A 158 -10.21 -10.15 -11.47
CA TYR A 158 -9.35 -9.32 -10.66
C TYR A 158 -8.39 -8.47 -11.51
N TYR A 159 -7.53 -9.14 -12.28
CA TYR A 159 -6.42 -8.48 -12.97
C TYR A 159 -6.90 -7.47 -14.02
N LYS A 160 -7.85 -7.88 -14.87
CA LYS A 160 -8.40 -7.07 -15.95
C LYS A 160 -9.52 -6.14 -15.47
N ASP A 161 -10.58 -6.73 -14.90
CA ASP A 161 -11.80 -5.98 -14.66
C ASP A 161 -11.71 -5.09 -13.42
N TYR A 162 -10.97 -5.50 -12.39
CA TYR A 162 -10.82 -4.73 -11.15
C TYR A 162 -9.57 -3.84 -11.18
N ALA A 163 -8.40 -4.40 -11.46
CA ALA A 163 -7.12 -3.70 -11.39
C ALA A 163 -6.74 -2.96 -12.69
N GLY A 164 -7.42 -3.22 -13.82
CA GLY A 164 -7.19 -2.52 -15.09
C GLY A 164 -5.98 -3.00 -15.87
N GLY A 165 -5.43 -4.20 -15.57
CA GLY A 165 -4.35 -4.81 -16.35
C GLY A 165 -4.82 -5.27 -17.73
N THR A 166 -3.99 -5.11 -18.74
CA THR A 166 -4.33 -5.39 -20.15
C THR A 166 -3.55 -6.55 -20.76
N ASP A 167 -2.47 -6.96 -20.12
CA ASP A 167 -1.50 -7.93 -20.63
C ASP A 167 -1.80 -9.39 -20.28
N PHE A 168 -2.84 -9.65 -19.49
CA PHE A 168 -3.22 -10.96 -18.95
C PHE A 168 -4.70 -11.27 -19.21
N GLY A 169 -4.99 -12.54 -19.55
CA GLY A 169 -6.39 -12.96 -19.75
C GLY A 169 -6.55 -14.45 -20.04
N PRO A 170 -7.79 -14.89 -20.35
CA PRO A 170 -8.05 -16.24 -20.78
C PRO A 170 -7.68 -16.42 -22.24
N GLN A 171 -7.08 -17.57 -22.55
CA GLN A 171 -6.72 -18.00 -23.90
C GLN A 171 -7.34 -19.37 -24.13
N ALA A 172 -7.64 -19.69 -25.38
CA ALA A 172 -8.29 -20.92 -25.77
C ALA A 172 -9.70 -21.12 -25.13
N SER A 173 -10.26 -22.31 -25.19
CA SER A 173 -11.62 -22.60 -24.69
C SER A 173 -11.74 -24.04 -24.17
N HIS A 174 -12.86 -24.32 -23.48
CA HIS A 174 -13.20 -25.63 -22.91
C HIS A 174 -12.07 -26.17 -22.01
N ASN A 175 -11.67 -27.43 -22.20
CA ASN A 175 -10.63 -28.08 -21.39
C ASN A 175 -9.22 -27.55 -21.67
N HIS A 176 -9.06 -26.66 -22.65
CA HIS A 176 -7.80 -26.05 -23.01
C HIS A 176 -7.69 -24.59 -22.54
N THR A 177 -8.66 -24.11 -21.76
CA THR A 177 -8.61 -22.74 -21.23
C THR A 177 -7.35 -22.53 -20.44
N TYR A 178 -6.58 -21.50 -20.85
CA TYR A 178 -5.30 -21.11 -20.26
C TYR A 178 -5.39 -19.69 -19.73
N PHE A 179 -4.88 -19.44 -18.54
CA PHE A 179 -4.81 -18.11 -17.93
C PHE A 179 -3.37 -17.67 -17.79
N GLY A 180 -2.99 -16.67 -18.55
CA GLY A 180 -1.63 -16.18 -18.61
C GLY A 180 -1.53 -14.85 -19.35
N ARG A 181 -0.31 -14.41 -19.60
CA ARG A 181 -0.04 -13.25 -20.45
C ARG A 181 -0.29 -13.61 -21.91
N PHE A 182 -0.68 -12.61 -22.69
CA PHE A 182 -0.85 -12.76 -24.14
C PHE A 182 0.49 -12.83 -24.88
N GLN A 183 1.55 -12.32 -24.24
CA GLN A 183 2.96 -12.38 -24.69
C GLN A 183 3.83 -12.73 -23.49
N ASP A 184 4.95 -13.40 -23.72
CA ASP A 184 5.90 -13.73 -22.65
C ASP A 184 6.48 -12.48 -21.99
N GLY A 185 6.76 -12.58 -20.71
CA GLY A 185 7.35 -11.51 -19.92
C GLY A 185 6.65 -11.27 -18.57
N PRO A 186 7.18 -10.33 -17.76
CA PRO A 186 6.65 -10.05 -16.45
C PRO A 186 5.29 -9.36 -16.52
N LEU A 187 4.41 -9.67 -15.57
CA LEU A 187 3.14 -8.95 -15.38
C LEU A 187 3.38 -7.46 -15.16
N GLU A 188 2.57 -6.63 -15.80
CA GLU A 188 2.75 -5.17 -15.84
C GLU A 188 2.02 -4.44 -14.72
N SER A 189 0.92 -5.01 -14.21
CA SER A 189 0.13 -4.37 -13.15
C SER A 189 0.92 -4.26 -11.85
N GLU A 190 0.84 -3.11 -11.23
CA GLU A 190 1.38 -2.80 -9.91
C GLU A 190 0.65 -3.52 -8.75
N PHE A 191 -0.35 -4.32 -9.10
CA PHE A 191 -1.15 -5.13 -8.20
C PHE A 191 -1.11 -6.62 -8.54
N SER A 192 -0.13 -7.06 -9.32
CA SER A 192 -0.03 -8.44 -9.80
C SER A 192 0.04 -9.47 -8.66
N GLY A 193 0.64 -9.09 -7.52
CA GLY A 193 0.78 -9.94 -6.33
C GLY A 193 -0.53 -10.45 -5.74
N ASN A 194 -1.63 -9.72 -5.94
CA ASN A 194 -2.92 -10.18 -5.45
C ASN A 194 -3.47 -11.40 -6.22
N LEU A 195 -2.90 -11.76 -7.38
CA LEU A 195 -3.23 -13.01 -8.04
C LEU A 195 -3.01 -14.22 -7.11
N ALA A 196 -1.98 -14.18 -6.25
CA ALA A 196 -1.74 -15.23 -5.26
C ALA A 196 -2.83 -15.29 -4.18
N GLU A 197 -3.51 -14.17 -3.88
CA GLU A 197 -4.59 -14.15 -2.87
C GLU A 197 -5.98 -14.38 -3.47
N VAL A 198 -6.21 -14.01 -4.72
CA VAL A 198 -7.52 -14.22 -5.36
C VAL A 198 -7.65 -15.59 -6.02
N CYS A 199 -6.55 -16.24 -6.38
CA CYS A 199 -6.58 -17.58 -6.93
C CYS A 199 -6.97 -18.58 -5.85
N PRO A 200 -8.01 -19.43 -6.05
CA PRO A 200 -8.44 -20.40 -5.03
C PRO A 200 -7.56 -21.66 -4.98
N THR A 201 -6.52 -21.72 -5.79
CA THR A 201 -5.61 -22.85 -5.92
C THR A 201 -4.17 -22.37 -6.12
N GLY A 202 -3.22 -23.27 -6.21
CA GLY A 202 -1.80 -22.97 -6.39
C GLY A 202 -1.38 -22.65 -7.85
N VAL A 203 -2.24 -22.10 -8.68
CA VAL A 203 -1.88 -21.62 -10.04
C VAL A 203 -0.97 -20.42 -9.97
N PHE A 204 -1.41 -19.39 -9.24
CA PHE A 204 -0.65 -18.18 -9.00
C PHE A 204 -0.22 -18.17 -7.55
N THR A 205 1.09 -18.14 -7.33
CA THR A 205 1.67 -18.23 -5.98
C THR A 205 2.71 -17.12 -5.79
N ASP A 206 3.03 -16.83 -4.54
CA ASP A 206 4.06 -15.86 -4.17
C ASP A 206 5.45 -16.44 -4.46
N LYS A 207 6.10 -15.98 -5.55
CA LYS A 207 7.41 -16.43 -6.01
C LYS A 207 8.54 -16.05 -5.03
N VAL A 208 8.36 -14.98 -4.25
CA VAL A 208 9.32 -14.56 -3.22
C VAL A 208 9.23 -15.49 -2.02
N PHE A 209 8.00 -15.79 -1.57
CA PHE A 209 7.76 -16.69 -0.45
C PHE A 209 8.19 -18.14 -0.75
N SER A 210 8.03 -18.61 -1.99
CA SER A 210 8.42 -19.96 -2.40
C SER A 210 9.88 -20.31 -2.10
N LYS A 211 10.75 -19.30 -2.02
CA LYS A 211 12.18 -19.45 -1.71
C LYS A 211 12.47 -19.56 -0.19
N GLN A 212 11.47 -19.42 0.67
CA GLN A 212 11.65 -19.28 2.10
C GLN A 212 11.61 -20.59 2.89
N TYR A 213 11.37 -21.72 2.25
CA TYR A 213 11.29 -23.05 2.91
C TYR A 213 10.30 -23.09 4.08
N ALA A 214 9.21 -22.35 3.99
CA ALA A 214 8.16 -22.33 5.00
C ALA A 214 6.80 -22.63 4.38
N ARG A 215 5.91 -23.23 5.14
CA ARG A 215 4.52 -23.44 4.71
C ARG A 215 3.67 -22.27 5.19
N LYS A 216 2.70 -21.84 4.40
CA LYS A 216 1.81 -20.74 4.73
C LYS A 216 1.08 -20.93 6.07
N TRP A 217 0.61 -22.17 6.31
CA TRP A 217 -0.08 -22.54 7.53
C TRP A 217 0.83 -22.61 8.78
N ASP A 218 2.14 -22.60 8.60
CA ASP A 218 3.14 -22.65 9.67
C ASP A 218 3.69 -21.25 10.06
N LEU A 219 3.01 -20.21 9.65
CA LEU A 219 3.37 -18.84 9.98
C LEU A 219 2.53 -18.31 11.14
N GLN A 220 3.14 -17.53 12.01
CA GLN A 220 2.39 -16.62 12.86
C GLN A 220 2.35 -15.22 12.24
N THR A 221 1.27 -14.48 12.47
CA THR A 221 1.07 -13.14 11.98
C THR A 221 0.66 -12.19 13.10
N SER A 222 0.87 -10.90 12.93
CA SER A 222 0.29 -9.87 13.78
C SER A 222 -0.32 -8.75 12.92
N PRO A 223 -1.30 -8.00 13.44
CA PRO A 223 -1.81 -6.82 12.76
C PRO A 223 -0.72 -5.77 12.63
N SER A 224 -0.44 -5.36 11.40
CA SER A 224 0.60 -4.37 11.12
C SER A 224 0.18 -3.40 10.03
N ILE A 225 1.00 -2.39 9.79
CA ILE A 225 0.80 -1.33 8.82
C ILE A 225 1.98 -1.30 7.85
N CYS A 226 1.68 -1.21 6.57
CA CYS A 226 2.68 -1.07 5.52
C CYS A 226 3.39 0.28 5.61
N ALA A 227 4.71 0.27 5.75
CA ALA A 227 5.54 1.46 5.89
C ALA A 227 5.98 2.08 4.53
N ALA A 228 5.54 1.54 3.39
CA ALA A 228 6.11 1.87 2.08
C ALA A 228 5.59 3.18 1.45
N CYS A 229 4.51 3.79 1.94
CA CYS A 229 4.00 5.09 1.49
C CYS A 229 2.93 5.65 2.44
N GLY A 230 2.53 6.91 2.23
CA GLY A 230 1.56 7.64 3.05
C GLY A 230 0.15 7.06 3.15
N VAL A 231 -0.21 6.05 2.35
CA VAL A 231 -1.53 5.39 2.48
C VAL A 231 -1.65 4.57 3.76
N GLY A 232 -0.56 3.94 4.22
CA GLY A 232 -0.58 3.15 5.46
C GLY A 232 -1.54 1.94 5.38
N CYS A 233 -1.42 1.12 4.32
CA CYS A 233 -2.25 -0.08 4.13
C CYS A 233 -2.09 -1.06 5.29
N ASN A 234 -3.19 -1.72 5.65
CA ASN A 234 -3.19 -2.74 6.68
C ASN A 234 -2.65 -4.07 6.13
N ILE A 235 -1.73 -4.68 6.85
CA ILE A 235 -1.04 -5.90 6.45
C ILE A 235 -0.96 -6.92 7.59
N ASN A 236 -0.78 -8.18 7.22
CA ASN A 236 -0.39 -9.28 8.12
C ASN A 236 0.99 -9.80 7.68
N PRO A 237 2.07 -9.33 8.32
CA PRO A 237 3.39 -9.93 8.15
C PRO A 237 3.38 -11.33 8.77
N GLY A 238 3.86 -12.30 8.02
CA GLY A 238 3.98 -13.68 8.48
C GLY A 238 5.44 -14.04 8.75
N GLU A 239 5.72 -14.52 9.95
CA GLU A 239 7.04 -14.92 10.38
C GLU A 239 7.13 -16.41 10.69
N ARG A 240 8.34 -16.95 10.60
CA ARG A 240 8.72 -18.24 11.13
C ARG A 240 10.20 -18.27 11.46
N TYR A 241 10.54 -18.81 12.63
CA TYR A 241 11.92 -18.89 13.15
C TYR A 241 12.58 -17.50 13.34
N GLY A 242 11.81 -16.51 13.81
CA GLY A 242 12.31 -15.16 14.04
C GLY A 242 12.69 -14.41 12.76
N THR A 243 12.08 -14.77 11.62
CA THR A 243 12.34 -14.15 10.32
C THR A 243 11.06 -13.89 9.58
N LEU A 244 10.92 -12.69 9.03
CA LEU A 244 9.79 -12.33 8.15
C LEU A 244 9.84 -13.18 6.87
N ARG A 245 8.74 -13.87 6.56
CA ARG A 245 8.65 -14.78 5.43
C ARG A 245 7.79 -14.25 4.29
N ARG A 246 6.66 -13.61 4.59
CA ARG A 246 5.78 -13.00 3.60
C ARG A 246 4.97 -11.85 4.21
N VAL A 247 4.35 -11.05 3.36
CA VAL A 247 3.35 -10.07 3.74
C VAL A 247 2.09 -10.29 2.92
N VAL A 248 0.93 -10.38 3.58
CA VAL A 248 -0.38 -10.49 2.96
C VAL A 248 -1.29 -9.34 3.36
N ASN A 249 -2.34 -9.13 2.59
CA ASN A 249 -3.33 -8.11 2.90
C ASN A 249 -4.08 -8.42 4.20
N ARG A 250 -4.29 -7.41 5.03
CA ARG A 250 -5.25 -7.41 6.13
C ARG A 250 -6.41 -6.48 5.78
N PHE A 251 -7.62 -7.00 5.83
CA PHE A 251 -8.79 -6.22 5.43
C PHE A 251 -9.00 -5.01 6.35
N ASN A 252 -9.11 -3.83 5.74
CA ASN A 252 -9.59 -2.61 6.36
C ASN A 252 -10.37 -1.84 5.30
N ASP A 253 -11.70 -1.77 5.42
CA ASP A 253 -12.57 -1.17 4.41
C ASP A 253 -12.34 0.32 4.21
N GLN A 254 -11.82 1.03 5.20
CA GLN A 254 -11.52 2.47 5.10
C GLN A 254 -10.22 2.75 4.35
N VAL A 255 -9.22 1.85 4.44
CA VAL A 255 -7.84 2.11 4.00
C VAL A 255 -7.44 1.31 2.75
N ASN A 256 -7.56 -0.01 2.75
CA ASN A 256 -7.05 -0.84 1.64
C ASN A 256 -8.03 -1.92 1.13
N GLY A 257 -9.13 -2.18 1.84
CA GLY A 257 -10.04 -3.26 1.47
C GLY A 257 -9.30 -4.60 1.38
N TYR A 258 -9.50 -5.32 0.29
CA TYR A 258 -8.94 -6.66 0.08
C TYR A 258 -7.60 -6.69 -0.67
N PHE A 259 -7.02 -5.55 -1.05
CA PHE A 259 -5.90 -5.55 -1.99
C PHE A 259 -4.71 -4.70 -1.52
N LEU A 260 -3.52 -5.21 -1.77
CA LEU A 260 -2.23 -4.60 -1.45
C LEU A 260 -1.42 -4.43 -2.74
N CYS A 261 -0.73 -3.30 -2.92
CA CYS A 261 0.16 -3.12 -4.07
C CYS A 261 1.42 -3.99 -3.94
N ASP A 262 2.07 -4.25 -5.08
CA ASP A 262 3.24 -5.13 -5.15
C ASP A 262 4.44 -4.56 -4.37
N LYS A 263 4.58 -3.23 -4.30
CA LYS A 263 5.58 -2.59 -3.43
C LYS A 263 5.37 -2.95 -1.96
N GLY A 264 4.14 -2.84 -1.45
CA GLY A 264 3.82 -3.15 -0.06
C GLY A 264 3.92 -4.65 0.25
N ARG A 265 3.67 -5.52 -0.74
CA ARG A 265 3.73 -6.97 -0.58
C ARG A 265 5.16 -7.50 -0.62
N PHE A 266 5.95 -7.07 -1.60
CA PHE A 266 7.27 -7.64 -1.91
C PHE A 266 8.43 -6.73 -1.52
N GLY A 267 8.17 -5.50 -1.09
CA GLY A 267 9.17 -4.52 -0.72
C GLY A 267 9.78 -4.69 0.67
N THR A 268 9.57 -5.82 1.33
CA THR A 268 9.99 -6.04 2.72
C THR A 268 11.34 -6.76 2.86
N GLY A 269 12.05 -6.99 1.76
CA GLY A 269 13.35 -7.67 1.76
C GLY A 269 14.42 -6.98 2.63
N TYR A 270 14.29 -5.68 2.88
CA TYR A 270 15.20 -4.95 3.75
C TYR A 270 15.21 -5.47 5.20
N VAL A 271 14.12 -6.05 5.68
CA VAL A 271 14.01 -6.62 7.04
C VAL A 271 15.04 -7.73 7.25
N SER A 272 15.35 -8.49 6.21
CA SER A 272 16.30 -9.61 6.26
C SER A 272 17.59 -9.36 5.44
N SER A 273 17.79 -8.12 4.96
CA SER A 273 18.95 -7.74 4.14
C SER A 273 20.29 -7.97 4.84
N GLU A 274 21.34 -8.23 4.08
CA GLU A 274 22.72 -8.26 4.57
C GLU A 274 23.19 -6.89 5.09
N ALA A 275 22.64 -5.80 4.53
CA ALA A 275 22.90 -4.43 4.98
C ALA A 275 22.19 -4.06 6.30
N ARG A 276 21.50 -5.01 6.92
CA ARG A 276 20.79 -4.83 8.19
C ARG A 276 21.76 -4.57 9.33
N ILE A 277 21.56 -3.48 10.06
CA ILE A 277 22.30 -3.19 11.30
C ILE A 277 21.77 -4.15 12.38
N ARG A 278 22.59 -5.10 12.79
CA ARG A 278 22.23 -6.14 13.76
C ARG A 278 22.85 -5.93 15.12
N VAL A 279 23.97 -5.21 15.17
CA VAL A 279 24.75 -4.89 16.38
C VAL A 279 25.04 -3.40 16.36
N SER A 280 24.99 -2.77 17.52
CA SER A 280 25.35 -1.36 17.64
C SER A 280 26.87 -1.19 17.52
N MET A 281 27.27 -0.12 16.81
CA MET A 281 28.69 0.15 16.51
C MET A 281 29.07 1.52 17.03
N THR A 282 30.28 1.63 17.57
CA THR A 282 30.86 2.91 18.05
C THR A 282 32.18 3.19 17.37
N ARG A 283 32.49 4.49 17.20
CA ARG A 283 33.77 5.00 16.72
C ARG A 283 34.26 6.16 17.61
N ALA A 284 35.53 6.17 17.92
CA ALA A 284 36.11 7.26 18.70
C ALA A 284 36.15 8.59 17.92
N THR A 285 36.48 8.50 16.62
CA THR A 285 36.54 9.61 15.66
C THR A 285 35.83 9.22 14.37
N HIS A 286 35.47 10.17 13.52
CA HIS A 286 34.84 9.90 12.23
C HIS A 286 35.63 8.93 11.33
N ASP A 287 36.97 9.06 11.32
CA ASP A 287 37.87 8.19 10.54
C ASP A 287 38.30 6.92 11.32
N GLY A 288 37.85 6.77 12.56
CA GLY A 288 38.15 5.62 13.39
C GLY A 288 37.52 4.32 12.89
N ARG A 289 38.19 3.19 13.13
CA ARG A 289 37.59 1.88 12.88
C ARG A 289 36.37 1.67 13.78
N PRO A 290 35.21 1.21 13.20
CA PRO A 290 34.06 0.86 14.01
C PRO A 290 34.36 -0.36 14.90
N SER A 291 33.89 -0.34 16.13
CA SER A 291 33.89 -1.47 17.06
C SER A 291 32.49 -1.75 17.57
N GLU A 292 32.21 -2.98 17.88
CA GLU A 292 30.93 -3.35 18.48
C GLU A 292 30.77 -2.68 19.84
N ALA A 293 29.59 -2.16 20.13
CA ALA A 293 29.24 -1.62 21.43
C ALA A 293 28.17 -2.51 22.07
N SER A 294 28.34 -2.86 23.33
CA SER A 294 27.27 -3.53 24.07
C SER A 294 25.99 -2.65 24.13
N PRO A 295 24.81 -3.22 24.28
CA PRO A 295 23.57 -2.44 24.39
C PRO A 295 23.62 -1.39 25.50
N ALA A 296 24.26 -1.71 26.63
CA ALA A 296 24.42 -0.79 27.76
C ALA A 296 25.30 0.39 27.39
N GLU A 297 26.43 0.14 26.72
CA GLU A 297 27.36 1.18 26.28
C GLU A 297 26.72 2.05 25.19
N ALA A 298 26.11 1.45 24.19
CA ALA A 298 25.42 2.17 23.13
C ALA A 298 24.36 3.10 23.71
N LYS A 299 23.52 2.59 24.61
CA LYS A 299 22.48 3.39 25.27
C LYS A 299 23.07 4.51 26.13
N ALA A 300 24.10 4.22 26.93
CA ALA A 300 24.75 5.24 27.76
C ALA A 300 25.35 6.35 26.91
N GLN A 301 25.97 6.01 25.77
CA GLN A 301 26.52 7.00 24.83
C GLN A 301 25.39 7.82 24.19
N LEU A 302 24.32 7.18 23.70
CA LEU A 302 23.17 7.84 23.10
C LEU A 302 22.53 8.85 24.04
N LEU A 303 22.20 8.44 25.26
CA LEU A 303 21.60 9.32 26.26
C LEU A 303 22.54 10.47 26.67
N ARG A 304 23.84 10.21 26.76
CA ARG A 304 24.84 11.27 27.02
C ARG A 304 24.89 12.29 25.89
N ILE A 305 24.89 11.85 24.62
CA ILE A 305 24.83 12.74 23.46
C ILE A 305 23.55 13.60 23.52
N GLY A 306 22.40 12.99 23.76
CA GLY A 306 21.09 13.68 23.82
C GLY A 306 21.02 14.72 24.96
N LYS A 307 21.50 14.37 26.15
CA LYS A 307 21.50 15.29 27.30
C LYS A 307 22.54 16.42 27.23
N ASN A 308 23.53 16.32 26.35
CA ASN A 308 24.57 17.33 26.16
C ASN A 308 24.22 18.34 25.04
N GLY A 309 22.96 18.70 24.90
CA GLY A 309 22.54 19.76 23.99
C GLY A 309 22.51 19.33 22.51
N ALA A 310 22.38 18.05 22.23
CA ALA A 310 22.26 17.58 20.85
C ALA A 310 20.96 18.05 20.19
N ILE A 311 21.00 18.26 18.87
CA ILE A 311 19.80 18.33 18.06
C ILE A 311 19.31 16.93 17.71
N GLY A 312 18.00 16.76 17.64
CA GLY A 312 17.33 15.54 17.20
C GLY A 312 16.69 15.74 15.85
N ILE A 313 17.06 14.94 14.86
CA ILE A 313 16.46 14.95 13.52
C ILE A 313 15.51 13.76 13.43
N GLY A 314 14.20 14.06 13.40
CA GLY A 314 13.13 13.06 13.35
C GLY A 314 13.00 12.39 11.98
N SER A 315 12.04 11.48 11.84
CA SER A 315 11.85 10.72 10.60
C SER A 315 10.36 10.52 10.27
N PRO A 316 9.96 10.74 9.03
CA PRO A 316 8.61 10.42 8.55
C PRO A 316 8.38 8.91 8.38
N ARG A 317 9.43 8.07 8.49
CA ARG A 317 9.37 6.61 8.48
C ARG A 317 9.23 6.01 9.87
N ALA A 318 9.77 6.69 10.89
CA ALA A 318 9.73 6.21 12.27
C ALA A 318 8.32 6.36 12.87
N SER A 319 8.02 5.52 13.85
CA SER A 319 6.73 5.60 14.57
C SER A 319 6.55 6.95 15.27
N LEU A 320 5.30 7.26 15.57
CA LEU A 320 4.94 8.46 16.32
C LEU A 320 5.66 8.48 17.68
N GLU A 321 5.71 7.32 18.36
CA GLU A 321 6.34 7.13 19.66
C GLU A 321 7.87 7.31 19.61
N ALA A 322 8.53 6.85 18.54
CA ALA A 322 9.97 7.01 18.37
C ALA A 322 10.35 8.48 18.15
N ASN A 323 9.61 9.20 17.30
CA ASN A 323 9.77 10.64 17.10
C ASN A 323 9.51 11.42 18.39
N TYR A 324 8.46 11.05 19.13
CA TYR A 324 8.15 11.68 20.41
C TYR A 324 9.27 11.45 21.44
N ALA A 325 9.79 10.22 21.55
CA ALA A 325 10.88 9.90 22.46
C ALA A 325 12.15 10.72 22.14
N LEU A 326 12.49 10.88 20.84
CA LEU A 326 13.60 11.74 20.43
C LEU A 326 13.35 13.19 20.84
N ARG A 327 12.14 13.71 20.56
CA ARG A 327 11.75 15.07 20.94
C ARG A 327 11.81 15.32 22.45
N GLN A 328 11.45 14.31 23.27
CA GLN A 328 11.60 14.40 24.72
C GLN A 328 13.06 14.41 25.17
N LEU A 329 13.91 13.62 24.53
CA LEU A 329 15.34 13.52 24.89
C LEU A 329 16.10 14.82 24.62
N VAL A 330 15.88 15.45 23.44
CA VAL A 330 16.63 16.66 23.04
C VAL A 330 15.91 17.96 23.40
N GLY A 331 14.64 17.89 23.78
CA GLY A 331 13.78 19.05 24.02
C GLY A 331 13.11 19.57 22.73
N LYS A 332 11.94 20.19 22.88
CA LYS A 332 11.10 20.70 21.78
C LYS A 332 11.87 21.61 20.82
N ASP A 333 12.68 22.51 21.34
CA ASP A 333 13.36 23.56 20.54
C ASP A 333 14.56 23.00 19.75
N ASN A 334 15.10 21.85 20.17
CA ASN A 334 16.18 21.12 19.52
C ASN A 334 15.70 19.96 18.64
N PHE A 335 14.39 19.79 18.48
CA PHE A 335 13.82 18.76 17.61
C PHE A 335 13.51 19.32 16.22
N TYR A 336 14.03 18.70 15.18
CA TYR A 336 13.96 19.12 13.77
C TYR A 336 13.28 18.05 12.92
N ALA A 337 12.52 18.48 11.92
CA ALA A 337 11.93 17.56 10.94
C ALA A 337 13.01 17.01 9.99
N GLY A 338 13.09 15.71 9.87
CA GLY A 338 14.02 15.02 8.98
C GLY A 338 13.48 14.85 7.56
N VAL A 339 12.90 15.89 7.01
CA VAL A 339 12.41 15.97 5.61
C VAL A 339 13.05 17.18 4.93
N SER A 340 13.06 17.22 3.59
CA SER A 340 13.59 18.40 2.90
C SER A 340 12.80 19.67 3.25
N ASP A 341 13.40 20.85 3.14
CA ASP A 341 12.74 22.11 3.47
C ASP A 341 11.50 22.34 2.57
N ALA A 342 11.56 21.92 1.30
CA ALA A 342 10.42 21.98 0.39
C ALA A 342 9.29 21.06 0.85
N GLU A 343 9.60 19.84 1.21
CA GLU A 343 8.63 18.86 1.73
C GLU A 343 8.03 19.32 3.05
N PHE A 344 8.83 19.90 3.96
CA PHE A 344 8.34 20.49 5.20
C PHE A 344 7.28 21.56 4.94
N GLY A 345 7.52 22.46 3.98
CA GLY A 345 6.56 23.49 3.59
C GLY A 345 5.24 22.88 3.09
N LEU A 346 5.32 21.89 2.19
CA LEU A 346 4.14 21.22 1.64
C LEU A 346 3.35 20.44 2.70
N LEU A 347 4.02 19.70 3.56
CA LEU A 347 3.37 18.95 4.65
C LEU A 347 2.73 19.90 5.67
N SER A 348 3.38 21.03 5.98
CA SER A 348 2.79 22.07 6.83
C SER A 348 1.52 22.65 6.21
N GLN A 349 1.50 22.83 4.90
CA GLN A 349 0.33 23.31 4.16
C GLN A 349 -0.80 22.27 4.12
N VAL A 350 -0.48 20.97 3.97
CA VAL A 350 -1.48 19.88 4.11
C VAL A 350 -2.13 19.92 5.49
N LEU A 351 -1.36 20.10 6.57
CA LEU A 351 -1.92 20.25 7.92
C LEU A 351 -2.78 21.49 8.06
N ASP A 352 -2.37 22.63 7.50
CA ASP A 352 -3.16 23.85 7.52
C ASP A 352 -4.49 23.65 6.81
N ILE A 353 -4.50 23.05 5.62
CA ILE A 353 -5.72 22.71 4.89
C ILE A 353 -6.65 21.85 5.74
N TYR A 354 -6.14 20.78 6.35
CA TYR A 354 -6.94 19.85 7.14
C TYR A 354 -7.51 20.47 8.42
N LYS A 355 -6.84 21.48 8.97
CA LYS A 355 -7.28 22.17 10.19
C LYS A 355 -8.18 23.39 9.92
N THR A 356 -8.09 23.99 8.75
CA THR A 356 -8.73 25.29 8.51
C THR A 356 -9.81 25.29 7.43
N LYS A 357 -9.79 24.33 6.50
CA LYS A 357 -10.73 24.33 5.38
C LYS A 357 -11.95 23.44 5.63
N PRO A 358 -13.15 23.86 5.23
CA PRO A 358 -14.39 23.10 5.42
C PRO A 358 -14.51 21.97 4.36
N VAL A 359 -13.54 21.07 4.34
CA VAL A 359 -13.49 19.93 3.41
C VAL A 359 -13.69 18.61 4.12
N HIS A 360 -14.09 17.56 3.39
CA HIS A 360 -14.09 16.18 3.86
C HIS A 360 -12.80 15.48 3.37
N ILE A 361 -11.99 15.02 4.30
CA ILE A 361 -10.78 14.27 3.99
C ILE A 361 -11.21 12.85 3.62
N ALA A 362 -11.11 12.52 2.33
CA ALA A 362 -11.66 11.29 1.79
C ALA A 362 -10.80 10.07 2.12
N SER A 363 -11.41 9.05 2.73
CA SER A 363 -10.82 7.71 2.87
C SER A 363 -10.79 6.99 1.50
N ILE A 364 -10.05 5.89 1.41
CA ILE A 364 -10.08 5.05 0.20
C ILE A 364 -11.50 4.57 -0.12
N LYS A 365 -12.29 4.25 0.89
CA LYS A 365 -13.70 3.87 0.72
C LYS A 365 -14.55 5.01 0.14
N ASP A 366 -14.33 6.24 0.60
CA ASP A 366 -15.03 7.42 0.05
C ASP A 366 -14.65 7.63 -1.41
N ILE A 367 -13.36 7.53 -1.74
CA ILE A 367 -12.85 7.67 -3.11
C ILE A 367 -13.51 6.65 -4.05
N GLU A 368 -13.65 5.39 -3.65
CA GLU A 368 -14.33 4.36 -4.46
C GLU A 368 -15.80 4.69 -4.76
N GLN A 369 -16.44 5.53 -3.94
CA GLN A 369 -17.84 5.94 -4.10
C GLN A 369 -18.02 7.22 -4.90
N CYS A 370 -16.94 7.96 -5.19
CA CYS A 370 -17.02 9.23 -5.92
C CYS A 370 -17.41 8.99 -7.39
N ASP A 371 -18.12 9.95 -7.99
CA ASP A 371 -18.71 9.85 -9.34
C ASP A 371 -18.25 10.94 -10.32
N ALA A 372 -17.42 11.88 -9.86
CA ALA A 372 -16.63 12.79 -10.70
C ALA A 372 -15.32 13.14 -9.98
N VAL A 373 -14.19 13.07 -10.67
CA VAL A 373 -12.87 13.25 -10.07
C VAL A 373 -11.99 14.21 -10.86
N VAL A 374 -11.26 15.08 -10.15
CA VAL A 374 -10.17 15.89 -10.71
C VAL A 374 -8.88 15.53 -9.95
N VAL A 375 -7.83 15.16 -10.68
CA VAL A 375 -6.48 14.92 -10.18
C VAL A 375 -5.59 16.07 -10.60
N LEU A 376 -4.97 16.75 -9.64
CA LEU A 376 -4.10 17.90 -9.86
C LEU A 376 -2.65 17.57 -9.49
N GLY A 377 -1.79 17.46 -10.50
CA GLY A 377 -0.34 17.39 -10.36
C GLY A 377 0.22 16.12 -9.71
N GLU A 378 -0.60 15.10 -9.41
CA GLU A 378 -0.16 13.92 -8.66
C GLU A 378 -0.21 12.66 -9.54
N ASP A 379 0.91 11.93 -9.63
CA ASP A 379 0.92 10.57 -10.19
C ASP A 379 0.64 9.54 -9.09
N VAL A 380 -0.63 9.41 -8.76
CA VAL A 380 -1.08 8.53 -7.67
C VAL A 380 -0.74 7.05 -7.87
N THR A 381 -0.48 6.59 -9.10
CA THR A 381 -0.05 5.20 -9.33
C THR A 381 1.32 4.94 -8.71
N ASN A 382 2.24 5.86 -8.88
CA ASN A 382 3.60 5.73 -8.39
C ASN A 382 3.78 6.16 -6.93
N THR A 383 2.96 7.10 -6.43
CA THR A 383 3.08 7.65 -5.06
C THR A 383 2.14 6.97 -4.06
N ALA A 384 0.90 6.65 -4.46
CA ALA A 384 -0.17 6.14 -3.61
C ALA A 384 -1.00 5.08 -4.34
N ALA A 385 -0.38 3.99 -4.79
CA ALA A 385 -0.98 2.99 -5.70
C ALA A 385 -2.37 2.52 -5.26
N ARG A 386 -2.64 2.32 -3.94
CA ARG A 386 -3.98 1.89 -3.49
C ARG A 386 -5.04 2.97 -3.74
N LEU A 387 -4.68 4.25 -3.68
CA LEU A 387 -5.57 5.35 -4.06
C LEU A 387 -5.85 5.31 -5.58
N ALA A 388 -4.82 5.06 -6.41
CA ALA A 388 -5.02 4.86 -7.85
C ALA A 388 -6.00 3.72 -8.16
N LEU A 389 -5.91 2.60 -7.42
CA LEU A 389 -6.86 1.49 -7.55
C LEU A 389 -8.28 1.89 -7.14
N ALA A 390 -8.44 2.77 -6.14
CA ALA A 390 -9.74 3.32 -5.75
C ALA A 390 -10.34 4.21 -6.85
N LEU A 391 -9.52 5.02 -7.51
CA LEU A 391 -9.95 5.82 -8.67
C LEU A 391 -10.41 4.95 -9.85
N ARG A 392 -9.78 3.79 -10.07
CA ARG A 392 -10.27 2.80 -11.04
C ARG A 392 -11.64 2.22 -10.68
N GLN A 393 -11.99 2.17 -9.39
CA GLN A 393 -13.34 1.76 -8.97
C GLN A 393 -14.34 2.92 -9.08
N SER A 394 -13.95 4.15 -8.77
CA SER A 394 -14.83 5.32 -8.81
C SER A 394 -15.41 5.57 -10.21
N VAL A 395 -14.60 5.38 -11.26
CA VAL A 395 -15.10 5.58 -12.64
C VAL A 395 -16.18 4.58 -13.08
N LYS A 396 -16.38 3.49 -12.32
CA LYS A 396 -17.43 2.50 -12.57
C LYS A 396 -18.80 2.91 -12.02
N ASN A 397 -18.88 3.98 -11.24
CA ASN A 397 -20.11 4.38 -10.55
C ASN A 397 -21.21 4.82 -11.53
N LEU A 398 -20.88 5.35 -12.72
CA LEU A 398 -21.85 5.60 -13.77
C LEU A 398 -22.61 4.31 -14.18
N GLY A 399 -21.88 3.21 -14.37
CA GLY A 399 -22.50 1.91 -14.67
C GLY A 399 -23.41 1.41 -13.55
N ARG A 400 -22.99 1.61 -12.28
CA ARG A 400 -23.80 1.26 -11.10
C ARG A 400 -25.07 2.12 -11.01
N GLU A 401 -24.99 3.39 -11.31
CA GLU A 401 -26.15 4.28 -11.36
C GLU A 401 -27.14 3.87 -12.48
N MET A 402 -26.62 3.53 -13.65
CA MET A 402 -27.44 3.00 -14.75
C MET A 402 -28.15 1.70 -14.36
N ALA A 403 -27.43 0.81 -13.68
CA ALA A 403 -27.97 -0.46 -13.18
C ALA A 403 -29.06 -0.21 -12.12
N ALA A 404 -28.88 0.74 -11.22
CA ALA A 404 -29.87 1.11 -10.21
C ALA A 404 -31.18 1.63 -10.87
N LYS A 405 -31.07 2.46 -11.92
CA LYS A 405 -32.24 2.93 -12.69
C LYS A 405 -33.00 1.78 -13.36
N MET A 406 -32.31 0.71 -13.75
CA MET A 406 -32.88 -0.50 -14.32
C MET A 406 -33.24 -1.57 -13.28
N LYS A 407 -33.12 -1.27 -11.99
CA LYS A 407 -33.34 -2.19 -10.88
C LYS A 407 -32.48 -3.47 -10.95
N LEU A 408 -31.30 -3.39 -11.56
CA LEU A 408 -30.33 -4.49 -11.54
C LEU A 408 -29.61 -4.53 -10.18
N PRO A 409 -29.43 -5.72 -9.59
CA PRO A 409 -28.72 -5.86 -8.33
C PRO A 409 -27.27 -5.32 -8.41
N GLN A 410 -26.85 -4.54 -7.42
CA GLN A 410 -25.54 -3.89 -7.41
C GLN A 410 -24.36 -4.88 -7.27
N TRP A 411 -24.60 -6.07 -6.76
CA TRP A 411 -23.60 -7.15 -6.69
C TRP A 411 -23.39 -7.87 -8.05
N HIS A 412 -24.23 -7.62 -9.06
CA HIS A 412 -24.15 -8.33 -10.35
C HIS A 412 -23.20 -7.64 -11.32
N ASP A 413 -21.90 -7.66 -10.99
CA ASP A 413 -20.82 -6.94 -11.70
C ASP A 413 -20.83 -7.16 -13.22
N ALA A 414 -21.03 -8.39 -13.69
CA ALA A 414 -21.04 -8.68 -15.13
C ALA A 414 -22.19 -7.99 -15.88
N ALA A 415 -23.40 -7.97 -15.30
CA ALA A 415 -24.54 -7.26 -15.88
C ALA A 415 -24.33 -5.76 -15.90
N ILE A 416 -23.77 -5.20 -14.83
CA ILE A 416 -23.43 -3.76 -14.73
C ILE A 416 -22.43 -3.36 -15.79
N ARG A 417 -21.35 -4.12 -15.97
CA ARG A 417 -20.33 -3.86 -17.00
C ARG A 417 -20.91 -3.94 -18.41
N ASN A 418 -21.75 -4.96 -18.67
CA ASN A 418 -22.42 -5.10 -19.95
C ASN A 418 -23.38 -3.93 -20.23
N LEU A 419 -24.13 -3.46 -19.23
CA LEU A 419 -25.00 -2.30 -19.34
C LEU A 419 -24.20 -1.01 -19.58
N ALA A 420 -23.09 -0.84 -18.89
CA ALA A 420 -22.25 0.35 -19.01
C ALA A 420 -21.62 0.52 -20.40
N GLN A 421 -21.35 -0.59 -21.15
CA GLN A 421 -20.73 -0.56 -22.48
C GLN A 421 -19.46 0.31 -22.53
N GLY A 422 -18.62 0.21 -21.50
CA GLY A 422 -17.39 0.98 -21.36
C GLY A 422 -17.55 2.43 -20.93
N ARG A 423 -18.79 2.92 -20.73
CA ARG A 423 -19.01 4.28 -20.19
C ARG A 423 -18.53 4.38 -18.77
N LYS A 424 -17.89 5.51 -18.44
CA LYS A 424 -17.23 5.76 -17.16
C LYS A 424 -17.74 7.06 -16.54
N SER A 425 -17.71 7.16 -15.23
CA SER A 425 -17.80 8.44 -14.52
C SER A 425 -16.61 9.33 -14.92
N PRO A 426 -16.78 10.66 -15.01
CA PRO A 426 -15.74 11.55 -15.47
C PRO A 426 -14.56 11.59 -14.49
N LEU A 427 -13.36 11.42 -15.03
CA LEU A 427 -12.10 11.61 -14.36
C LEU A 427 -11.22 12.51 -15.23
N TYR A 428 -10.71 13.57 -14.64
CA TYR A 428 -9.83 14.54 -15.30
C TYR A 428 -8.45 14.50 -14.62
N ILE A 429 -7.40 14.57 -15.43
CA ILE A 429 -6.01 14.60 -14.96
C ILE A 429 -5.32 15.83 -15.52
N LEU A 430 -4.79 16.67 -14.65
CA LEU A 430 -3.92 17.79 -14.97
C LEU A 430 -2.55 17.49 -14.38
N SER A 431 -1.54 17.24 -15.22
CA SER A 431 -0.26 16.72 -14.80
C SER A 431 0.87 17.16 -15.73
N PRO A 432 2.13 17.28 -15.26
CA PRO A 432 3.28 17.58 -16.11
C PRO A 432 3.68 16.42 -17.04
N SER A 433 3.18 15.20 -16.78
CA SER A 433 3.42 14.04 -17.64
C SER A 433 2.24 13.08 -17.59
N ALA A 434 2.18 12.14 -18.56
CA ALA A 434 1.21 11.06 -18.54
C ALA A 434 1.34 10.17 -17.31
N THR A 435 0.19 9.65 -16.87
CA THR A 435 0.06 8.72 -15.76
C THR A 435 -0.57 7.41 -16.22
N ARG A 436 -0.51 6.38 -15.41
CA ARG A 436 -1.17 5.10 -15.74
C ARG A 436 -2.71 5.17 -15.68
N LEU A 437 -3.26 6.23 -15.11
CA LEU A 437 -4.71 6.44 -15.05
C LEU A 437 -5.29 7.10 -16.29
N ASP A 438 -4.46 7.51 -17.25
CA ASP A 438 -4.91 8.16 -18.50
C ASP A 438 -5.86 7.24 -19.30
N ASP A 439 -5.71 5.91 -19.18
CA ASP A 439 -6.59 4.90 -19.80
C ASP A 439 -8.04 4.94 -19.32
N ILE A 440 -8.29 5.53 -18.15
CA ILE A 440 -9.63 5.68 -17.59
C ILE A 440 -10.12 7.13 -17.54
N ALA A 441 -9.26 8.09 -17.87
CA ALA A 441 -9.59 9.50 -17.84
C ALA A 441 -10.57 9.87 -18.97
N LYS A 442 -11.49 10.78 -18.68
CA LYS A 442 -12.31 11.47 -19.69
C LYS A 442 -11.45 12.43 -20.49
N GLN A 443 -10.54 13.15 -19.82
CA GLN A 443 -9.60 14.06 -20.45
C GLN A 443 -8.34 14.21 -19.61
N VAL A 444 -7.20 14.23 -20.29
CA VAL A 444 -5.87 14.50 -19.71
C VAL A 444 -5.38 15.84 -20.28
N HIS A 445 -4.86 16.68 -19.41
CA HIS A 445 -4.22 17.96 -19.77
C HIS A 445 -2.78 17.96 -19.28
N ILE A 446 -1.86 17.92 -20.24
CA ILE A 446 -0.41 17.95 -19.96
C ILE A 446 0.05 19.39 -19.93
N SER A 447 0.44 19.88 -18.75
CA SER A 447 0.94 21.22 -18.51
C SER A 447 1.89 21.24 -17.33
N SER A 448 2.69 22.31 -17.17
CA SER A 448 3.52 22.47 -15.98
C SER A 448 2.69 22.38 -14.69
N ALA A 449 3.34 22.06 -13.56
CA ALA A 449 2.66 22.01 -12.25
C ALA A 449 2.02 23.35 -11.89
N ALA A 450 2.72 24.46 -12.19
CA ALA A 450 2.20 25.82 -11.96
C ALA A 450 0.99 26.15 -12.85
N ASP A 451 1.00 25.77 -14.14
CA ASP A 451 -0.16 25.96 -15.03
C ASP A 451 -1.34 25.07 -14.60
N SER A 452 -1.09 23.82 -14.18
CA SER A 452 -2.12 22.95 -13.63
C SER A 452 -2.77 23.57 -12.38
N ALA A 453 -1.98 24.21 -11.51
CA ALA A 453 -2.50 24.94 -10.35
C ALA A 453 -3.36 26.14 -10.77
N ARG A 454 -2.90 26.94 -11.76
CA ARG A 454 -3.63 28.09 -12.31
C ARG A 454 -5.00 27.66 -12.86
N ILE A 455 -5.05 26.57 -13.62
CA ILE A 455 -6.32 26.00 -14.10
C ILE A 455 -7.18 25.53 -12.92
N GLY A 456 -6.59 24.94 -11.90
CA GLY A 456 -7.28 24.55 -10.67
C GLY A 456 -7.96 25.73 -9.96
N PHE A 457 -7.28 26.88 -9.84
CA PHE A 457 -7.91 28.10 -9.29
C PHE A 457 -9.07 28.61 -10.17
N ALA A 458 -8.93 28.51 -11.49
CA ALA A 458 -10.00 28.88 -12.41
C ALA A 458 -11.23 27.96 -12.26
N ILE A 459 -11.03 26.67 -12.04
CA ILE A 459 -12.11 25.71 -11.72
C ILE A 459 -12.82 26.13 -10.43
N ALA A 460 -12.05 26.46 -9.36
CA ALA A 460 -12.64 26.90 -8.09
C ALA A 460 -13.50 28.15 -8.25
N HIS A 461 -13.00 29.17 -8.97
CA HIS A 461 -13.76 30.39 -9.25
C HIS A 461 -15.02 30.15 -10.09
N ALA A 462 -14.97 29.26 -11.09
CA ALA A 462 -16.13 28.90 -11.92
C ALA A 462 -17.17 28.06 -11.17
N LEU A 463 -16.77 27.36 -10.09
CA LEU A 463 -17.66 26.66 -9.17
C LEU A 463 -18.32 27.63 -8.19
N ASP A 464 -17.55 28.58 -7.64
CA ASP A 464 -17.97 29.58 -6.67
C ASP A 464 -17.27 30.92 -6.97
N ALA A 465 -18.05 31.91 -7.40
CA ALA A 465 -17.55 33.23 -7.82
C ALA A 465 -16.89 34.04 -6.68
N SER A 466 -17.06 33.63 -5.42
CA SER A 466 -16.35 34.24 -4.27
C SER A 466 -14.89 33.77 -4.16
N ALA A 467 -14.50 32.66 -4.83
CA ALA A 467 -13.12 32.22 -4.91
C ALA A 467 -12.30 33.19 -5.81
N PRO A 468 -10.98 33.31 -5.58
CA PRO A 468 -10.13 34.21 -6.37
C PRO A 468 -10.14 33.87 -7.85
N ALA A 469 -10.33 34.88 -8.68
CA ALA A 469 -10.35 34.79 -10.15
C ALA A 469 -8.93 34.62 -10.71
N VAL A 470 -8.85 33.97 -11.86
CA VAL A 470 -7.62 33.85 -12.67
C VAL A 470 -7.85 34.52 -14.01
N SER A 471 -6.91 35.39 -14.42
CA SER A 471 -6.84 36.00 -15.75
C SER A 471 -6.03 35.11 -16.70
N ASP A 472 -6.10 35.42 -17.98
CA ASP A 472 -5.21 34.90 -19.03
C ASP A 472 -5.30 33.40 -19.32
N LEU A 473 -6.53 32.86 -19.26
CA LEU A 473 -6.81 31.50 -19.76
C LEU A 473 -6.98 31.53 -21.28
N SER A 474 -6.27 30.65 -21.97
CA SER A 474 -6.53 30.38 -23.40
C SER A 474 -7.94 29.83 -23.63
N SER A 475 -8.45 29.93 -24.85
CA SER A 475 -9.78 29.39 -25.21
C SER A 475 -9.88 27.88 -24.95
N ALA A 476 -8.78 27.13 -25.13
CA ALA A 476 -8.72 25.70 -24.85
C ALA A 476 -8.82 25.44 -23.33
N GLU A 477 -8.11 26.19 -22.50
CA GLU A 477 -8.18 26.09 -21.04
C GLU A 477 -9.56 26.47 -20.51
N GLN A 478 -10.19 27.53 -21.06
CA GLN A 478 -11.57 27.92 -20.72
C GLN A 478 -12.57 26.79 -21.03
N THR A 479 -12.43 26.12 -22.18
CA THR A 479 -13.27 24.99 -22.57
C THR A 479 -13.05 23.80 -21.61
N LEU A 480 -11.81 23.51 -21.22
CA LEU A 480 -11.46 22.48 -20.25
C LEU A 480 -12.10 22.78 -18.89
N VAL A 481 -11.93 24.00 -18.37
CA VAL A 481 -12.53 24.45 -17.09
C VAL A 481 -14.05 24.28 -17.14
N ALA A 482 -14.72 24.73 -18.22
CA ALA A 482 -16.15 24.60 -18.37
C ALA A 482 -16.63 23.14 -18.36
N SER A 483 -15.89 22.25 -19.04
CA SER A 483 -16.19 20.80 -19.04
C SER A 483 -16.06 20.17 -17.65
N ILE A 484 -14.98 20.48 -16.94
CA ILE A 484 -14.74 19.98 -15.57
C ILE A 484 -15.82 20.48 -14.62
N VAL A 485 -16.11 21.77 -14.64
CA VAL A 485 -17.11 22.40 -13.78
C VAL A 485 -18.51 21.82 -14.01
N ALA A 486 -18.90 21.58 -15.27
CA ALA A 486 -20.18 20.99 -15.62
C ALA A 486 -20.34 19.60 -14.99
N ASP A 487 -19.32 18.74 -15.09
CA ASP A 487 -19.35 17.40 -14.53
C ASP A 487 -19.32 17.41 -12.99
N LEU A 488 -18.49 18.26 -12.38
CA LEU A 488 -18.40 18.38 -10.92
C LEU A 488 -19.70 18.91 -10.28
N LYS A 489 -20.41 19.85 -10.93
CA LYS A 489 -21.69 20.38 -10.46
C LYS A 489 -22.82 19.36 -10.54
N THR A 490 -22.77 18.41 -11.46
CA THR A 490 -23.78 17.37 -11.63
C THR A 490 -23.52 16.11 -10.80
N ALA A 491 -22.29 15.96 -10.30
CA ALA A 491 -21.87 14.82 -9.48
C ALA A 491 -22.56 14.84 -8.11
N LYS A 492 -22.86 13.63 -7.62
CA LYS A 492 -23.39 13.43 -6.25
C LYS A 492 -22.28 13.46 -5.20
N LYS A 493 -21.11 12.92 -5.57
CA LYS A 493 -19.91 12.82 -4.72
C LYS A 493 -18.66 13.24 -5.51
N PRO A 494 -18.51 14.54 -5.81
CA PRO A 494 -17.30 15.01 -6.49
C PRO A 494 -16.07 14.89 -5.59
N LEU A 495 -14.89 14.65 -6.18
CA LEU A 495 -13.61 14.47 -5.50
C LEU A 495 -12.51 15.28 -6.17
N VAL A 496 -11.66 15.87 -5.35
CA VAL A 496 -10.39 16.46 -5.77
C VAL A 496 -9.24 15.66 -5.16
N VAL A 497 -8.26 15.28 -5.98
CA VAL A 497 -7.03 14.59 -5.58
C VAL A 497 -5.83 15.45 -5.93
N SER A 498 -4.91 15.61 -5.00
CA SER A 498 -3.60 16.24 -5.22
C SER A 498 -2.58 15.64 -4.25
N GLY A 499 -1.40 16.23 -4.15
CA GLY A 499 -0.39 15.75 -3.23
C GLY A 499 0.89 16.56 -3.28
N THR A 500 1.87 16.10 -2.54
CA THR A 500 3.16 16.79 -2.37
C THR A 500 4.21 16.43 -3.42
N SER A 501 3.94 15.43 -4.28
CA SER A 501 4.96 14.86 -5.17
C SER A 501 5.46 15.84 -6.24
N SER A 502 4.63 16.75 -6.70
CA SER A 502 5.02 17.76 -7.71
C SER A 502 5.89 18.89 -7.16
N LEU A 503 6.10 18.97 -5.84
CA LEU A 503 6.81 20.05 -5.14
C LEU A 503 6.27 21.46 -5.44
N GLU A 504 5.00 21.60 -5.84
CA GLU A 504 4.32 22.87 -6.18
C GLU A 504 3.21 23.17 -5.15
N PRO A 505 3.44 24.12 -4.23
CA PRO A 505 2.46 24.46 -3.18
C PRO A 505 1.11 24.96 -3.73
N ALA A 506 1.13 25.62 -4.89
CA ALA A 506 -0.09 26.16 -5.49
C ALA A 506 -1.10 25.07 -5.89
N LEU A 507 -0.65 23.84 -6.19
CA LEU A 507 -1.53 22.70 -6.47
C LEU A 507 -2.37 22.31 -5.24
N LEU A 508 -1.78 22.29 -4.05
CA LEU A 508 -2.49 21.99 -2.80
C LEU A 508 -3.55 23.07 -2.51
N ASN A 509 -3.18 24.35 -2.72
CA ASN A 509 -4.09 25.48 -2.54
C ASN A 509 -5.26 25.44 -3.53
N ALA A 510 -4.99 25.18 -4.80
CA ALA A 510 -6.01 25.04 -5.83
C ALA A 510 -6.96 23.87 -5.54
N ALA A 511 -6.41 22.71 -5.13
CA ALA A 511 -7.21 21.55 -4.76
C ALA A 511 -8.13 21.83 -3.56
N ALA A 512 -7.60 22.49 -2.52
CA ALA A 512 -8.38 22.91 -1.36
C ALA A 512 -9.48 23.91 -1.72
N ASN A 513 -9.20 24.89 -2.61
CA ASN A 513 -10.20 25.84 -3.07
C ASN A 513 -11.31 25.14 -3.88
N ILE A 514 -10.97 24.22 -4.78
CA ILE A 514 -11.99 23.44 -5.53
C ILE A 514 -12.86 22.65 -4.55
N ALA A 515 -12.26 21.91 -3.62
CA ALA A 515 -13.01 21.13 -2.65
C ALA A 515 -13.90 22.01 -1.76
N THR A 516 -13.40 23.18 -1.34
CA THR A 516 -14.18 24.19 -0.60
C THR A 516 -15.36 24.69 -1.44
N ALA A 517 -15.12 24.98 -2.73
CA ALA A 517 -16.18 25.47 -3.66
C ALA A 517 -17.29 24.42 -3.86
N LEU A 518 -16.93 23.15 -3.89
CA LEU A 518 -17.86 22.01 -4.03
C LEU A 518 -18.70 21.78 -2.77
N GLY A 519 -18.28 22.30 -1.62
CA GLY A 519 -19.02 22.19 -0.38
C GLY A 519 -20.33 22.98 -0.41
N THR A 520 -21.39 22.39 0.17
CA THR A 520 -22.70 23.00 0.42
C THR A 520 -22.94 23.16 1.93
N GLU A 521 -24.05 23.75 2.33
CA GLU A 521 -24.43 23.84 3.74
C GLU A 521 -24.60 22.46 4.41
N SER A 522 -25.01 21.45 3.62
CA SER A 522 -25.30 20.09 4.11
C SER A 522 -24.19 19.07 3.83
N SER A 523 -23.23 19.37 2.95
CA SER A 523 -22.18 18.42 2.54
C SER A 523 -20.88 19.13 2.24
N LYS A 524 -19.77 18.60 2.70
CA LYS A 524 -18.41 19.08 2.41
C LYS A 524 -17.88 18.45 1.12
N GLY A 525 -17.10 19.21 0.35
CA GLY A 525 -16.41 18.68 -0.83
C GLY A 525 -15.31 17.69 -0.42
N ASN A 526 -15.18 16.59 -1.16
CA ASN A 526 -14.19 15.56 -0.86
C ASN A 526 -12.82 15.97 -1.39
N LEU A 527 -11.80 15.79 -0.53
CA LEU A 527 -10.40 16.09 -0.82
C LEU A 527 -9.50 14.92 -0.39
N ALA A 528 -8.56 14.53 -1.23
CA ALA A 528 -7.49 13.60 -0.87
C ALA A 528 -6.13 14.20 -1.25
N LEU A 529 -5.24 14.36 -0.27
CA LEU A 529 -3.90 14.89 -0.47
C LEU A 529 -2.86 13.80 -0.17
N CYS A 530 -2.17 13.32 -1.20
CA CYS A 530 -1.13 12.32 -1.06
C CYS A 530 0.10 12.89 -0.34
N VAL A 531 0.64 12.13 0.62
CA VAL A 531 1.89 12.44 1.32
C VAL A 531 2.90 11.31 1.10
N PRO A 532 4.22 11.57 1.18
CA PRO A 532 5.20 10.60 0.70
C PRO A 532 5.28 9.34 1.55
N GLU A 533 5.39 9.50 2.88
CA GLU A 533 5.74 8.41 3.78
C GLU A 533 4.66 8.17 4.83
N VAL A 534 4.68 6.97 5.39
CA VAL A 534 3.59 6.43 6.22
C VAL A 534 3.27 7.29 7.45
N ASN A 535 4.26 7.99 8.00
CA ASN A 535 4.11 8.83 9.19
C ASN A 535 4.49 10.30 8.94
N SER A 536 4.45 10.76 7.69
CA SER A 536 4.74 12.16 7.35
C SER A 536 3.86 13.13 8.17
N LEU A 537 2.55 12.87 8.25
CA LEU A 537 1.66 13.71 9.06
C LEU A 537 1.89 13.55 10.56
N GLY A 538 2.23 12.35 11.04
CA GLY A 538 2.56 12.13 12.45
C GLY A 538 3.79 12.92 12.89
N LEU A 539 4.85 12.94 12.08
CA LEU A 539 6.03 13.79 12.33
C LEU A 539 5.63 15.27 12.37
N MET A 540 4.88 15.74 11.38
CA MET A 540 4.49 17.15 11.30
C MET A 540 3.55 17.59 12.43
N LEU A 541 2.69 16.71 12.92
CA LEU A 541 1.87 16.97 14.10
C LEU A 541 2.74 17.20 15.36
N LEU A 542 3.83 16.44 15.51
CA LEU A 542 4.79 16.66 16.60
C LEU A 542 5.61 17.97 16.42
N MET A 543 5.69 18.49 15.19
CA MET A 543 6.36 19.76 14.86
C MET A 543 5.45 20.99 15.00
N GLU A 544 4.19 20.81 15.42
CA GLU A 544 3.23 21.91 15.46
C GLU A 544 3.74 23.14 16.23
N GLY A 545 3.63 24.30 15.56
CA GLY A 545 4.14 25.57 16.08
C GLY A 545 5.64 25.75 15.99
N SER A 546 6.38 24.76 15.44
CA SER A 546 7.82 24.85 15.19
C SER A 546 8.11 25.10 13.71
N GLN A 547 9.20 25.82 13.44
CA GLN A 547 9.76 26.06 12.11
C GLN A 547 11.16 25.42 11.97
N ASN A 548 11.41 24.35 12.75
CA ASN A 548 12.69 23.66 12.78
C ASN A 548 12.79 22.69 11.59
N THR A 549 13.22 23.22 10.45
CA THR A 549 13.48 22.46 9.22
C THR A 549 14.84 21.78 9.23
N LEU A 550 15.07 20.83 8.33
CA LEU A 550 16.38 20.19 8.18
C LEU A 550 17.48 21.20 7.79
N GLY A 551 17.16 22.17 6.93
CA GLY A 551 18.09 23.23 6.56
C GLY A 551 18.53 24.07 7.77
N LYS A 552 17.60 24.38 8.68
CA LYS A 552 17.93 25.04 9.94
C LYS A 552 18.75 24.18 10.88
N ALA A 553 18.47 22.86 10.94
CA ALA A 553 19.30 21.92 11.70
C ALA A 553 20.77 21.98 11.25
N MET A 554 20.99 21.94 9.94
CA MET A 554 22.33 22.00 9.36
C MET A 554 23.05 23.35 9.57
N GLN A 555 22.32 24.41 9.86
CA GLN A 555 22.85 25.76 10.13
C GLN A 555 22.91 26.09 11.63
N SER A 556 22.45 25.21 12.51
CA SER A 556 22.29 25.50 13.93
C SER A 556 23.61 25.71 14.69
N GLY A 557 24.71 25.23 14.13
CA GLY A 557 26.02 25.29 14.81
C GLY A 557 26.17 24.37 16.02
N ASN A 558 25.22 23.44 16.21
CA ASN A 558 25.32 22.45 17.29
C ASN A 558 26.45 21.45 17.04
N ALA A 559 27.15 21.10 18.09
CA ALA A 559 28.25 20.15 18.05
C ALA A 559 27.79 18.67 18.04
N ASN A 560 26.55 18.40 18.43
CA ASN A 560 26.03 17.05 18.57
C ASN A 560 24.70 16.86 17.86
N ALA A 561 24.50 15.70 17.25
CA ALA A 561 23.22 15.36 16.60
C ALA A 561 22.82 13.90 16.83
N ILE A 562 21.51 13.67 16.86
CA ILE A 562 20.89 12.34 16.82
C ILE A 562 19.97 12.28 15.61
N VAL A 563 20.20 11.32 14.70
CA VAL A 563 19.38 11.08 13.51
C VAL A 563 18.56 9.80 13.70
N LEU A 564 17.26 9.90 13.54
CA LEU A 564 16.32 8.81 13.73
C LEU A 564 15.88 8.25 12.37
N GLU A 565 16.19 6.97 12.11
CA GLU A 565 15.66 6.17 10.96
C GLU A 565 15.62 6.96 9.65
N ASN A 566 16.74 7.61 9.25
CA ASN A 566 16.73 8.55 8.13
C ASN A 566 18.12 8.66 7.47
N ASP A 567 18.16 8.69 6.14
CA ASP A 567 19.34 9.06 5.39
C ASP A 567 19.24 10.52 4.91
N LEU A 568 20.03 11.40 5.52
CA LEU A 568 20.00 12.84 5.23
C LEU A 568 20.40 13.19 3.79
N TYR A 569 21.20 12.35 3.13
CA TYR A 569 21.57 12.53 1.73
C TYR A 569 20.38 12.37 0.77
N ARG A 570 19.30 11.79 1.23
CA ARG A 570 18.05 11.71 0.47
C ARG A 570 17.11 12.91 0.74
N ARG A 571 17.45 13.76 1.70
CA ARG A 571 16.60 14.87 2.17
C ARG A 571 17.15 16.25 1.85
N ALA A 572 18.47 16.36 1.60
CA ALA A 572 19.15 17.63 1.33
C ALA A 572 20.32 17.44 0.38
N PRO A 573 20.85 18.54 -0.23
CA PRO A 573 22.01 18.49 -1.11
C PRO A 573 23.21 17.83 -0.45
N SER A 574 23.87 16.94 -1.18
CA SER A 574 24.97 16.10 -0.68
C SER A 574 26.11 16.89 -0.02
N ASP A 575 26.49 18.02 -0.61
CA ASP A 575 27.56 18.88 -0.07
C ASP A 575 27.16 19.51 1.26
N ASN A 576 25.90 19.94 1.39
CA ASN A 576 25.38 20.54 2.62
C ASN A 576 25.34 19.50 3.74
N VAL A 577 24.88 18.28 3.44
CA VAL A 577 24.86 17.16 4.39
C VAL A 577 26.28 16.80 4.81
N SER A 578 27.22 16.65 3.87
CA SER A 578 28.61 16.32 4.17
C SER A 578 29.27 17.39 5.06
N LYS A 579 29.06 18.69 4.74
CA LYS A 579 29.56 19.79 5.55
C LYS A 579 28.98 19.76 6.97
N PHE A 580 27.69 19.52 7.10
CA PHE A 580 27.03 19.44 8.40
C PHE A 580 27.57 18.27 9.23
N LEU A 581 27.60 17.04 8.66
CA LEU A 581 28.04 15.85 9.39
C LEU A 581 29.52 15.93 9.82
N ASN A 582 30.39 16.47 8.95
CA ASN A 582 31.80 16.66 9.26
C ASN A 582 32.03 17.77 10.30
N GLY A 583 31.09 18.66 10.51
CA GLY A 583 31.16 19.71 11.53
C GLY A 583 30.68 19.29 12.92
N LEU A 584 30.16 18.07 13.07
CA LEU A 584 29.69 17.56 14.37
C LEU A 584 30.82 16.93 15.19
N ASP A 585 30.86 17.21 16.50
CA ASP A 585 31.71 16.48 17.44
C ASP A 585 31.20 15.05 17.66
N LYS A 586 29.89 14.90 17.80
CA LYS A 586 29.24 13.59 18.00
C LYS A 586 27.96 13.46 17.19
N LEU A 587 27.92 12.39 16.42
CA LEU A 587 26.74 11.96 15.65
C LEU A 587 26.32 10.57 16.12
N ALA A 588 25.06 10.44 16.53
CA ALA A 588 24.39 9.15 16.75
C ALA A 588 23.32 8.93 15.68
N VAL A 589 23.27 7.74 15.10
CA VAL A 589 22.26 7.34 14.12
C VAL A 589 21.56 6.08 14.61
N LEU A 590 20.23 6.11 14.68
CA LEU A 590 19.39 4.95 14.93
C LEU A 590 18.75 4.57 13.59
N ASP A 591 19.08 3.43 13.02
CA ASP A 591 18.47 3.00 11.75
C ASP A 591 18.40 1.48 11.62
N HIS A 592 17.67 1.03 10.60
CA HIS A 592 17.50 -0.37 10.24
C HIS A 592 18.65 -0.87 9.36
N LEU A 593 19.08 -0.04 8.42
CA LEU A 593 20.06 -0.35 7.39
C LEU A 593 21.24 0.61 7.46
N GLN A 594 22.41 0.09 7.10
CA GLN A 594 23.57 0.94 6.87
C GLN A 594 23.31 1.84 5.66
N ASN A 595 23.50 3.15 5.84
CA ASN A 595 23.36 4.19 4.83
C ASN A 595 24.46 5.23 4.96
N ARG A 596 24.53 6.19 4.02
CA ARG A 596 25.59 7.20 3.99
C ARG A 596 25.65 8.07 5.27
N THR A 597 24.52 8.36 5.88
CA THR A 597 24.47 9.11 7.15
C THR A 597 25.06 8.29 8.29
N GLY A 598 24.72 6.99 8.36
CA GLY A 598 25.27 6.05 9.35
C GLY A 598 26.78 5.81 9.19
N GLU A 599 27.30 5.87 7.95
CA GLU A 599 28.74 5.76 7.69
C GLU A 599 29.55 6.87 8.36
N ALA A 600 28.98 8.05 8.52
CA ALA A 600 29.61 9.19 9.17
C ALA A 600 29.45 9.19 10.71
N ALA A 601 28.64 8.30 11.27
CA ALA A 601 28.26 8.35 12.68
C ALA A 601 29.36 7.85 13.63
N ASN A 602 29.47 8.51 14.81
CA ASN A 602 30.25 8.03 15.93
C ASN A 602 29.59 6.86 16.66
N LEU A 603 28.24 6.82 16.65
CA LEU A 603 27.44 5.78 17.24
C LEU A 603 26.33 5.40 16.25
N VAL A 604 26.31 4.15 15.82
CA VAL A 604 25.20 3.56 15.06
C VAL A 604 24.48 2.59 15.96
N VAL A 605 23.18 2.75 16.11
CA VAL A 605 22.35 1.94 17.01
C VAL A 605 21.41 1.05 16.19
N ALA A 606 21.41 -0.24 16.50
CA ALA A 606 20.59 -1.24 15.81
C ALA A 606 19.11 -1.10 16.15
N SER A 607 18.33 -0.56 15.21
CA SER A 607 16.89 -0.31 15.37
C SER A 607 16.03 -1.36 14.68
N GLY A 608 14.91 -1.73 15.32
CA GLY A 608 13.94 -2.69 14.81
C GLY A 608 13.02 -2.10 13.75
N THR A 609 12.66 -2.91 12.75
CA THR A 609 11.74 -2.56 11.67
C THR A 609 10.28 -2.66 12.13
N PHE A 610 9.34 -2.30 11.26
CA PHE A 610 7.90 -2.45 11.50
C PHE A 610 7.46 -3.87 11.89
N ALA A 611 8.20 -4.91 11.47
CA ALA A 611 7.92 -6.30 11.81
C ALA A 611 8.43 -6.71 13.21
N GLU A 612 9.39 -5.96 13.74
CA GLU A 612 10.13 -6.23 14.99
C GLU A 612 9.73 -5.29 16.13
N THR A 613 8.92 -4.28 15.84
CA THR A 613 8.55 -3.23 16.81
C THR A 613 7.05 -2.99 16.82
N THR A 614 6.60 -2.33 17.88
CA THR A 614 5.21 -1.87 18.04
C THR A 614 5.19 -0.36 18.06
N GLY A 615 4.19 0.26 17.42
CA GLY A 615 4.07 1.71 17.36
C GLY A 615 2.83 2.17 16.59
N THR A 616 2.76 3.46 16.31
CA THR A 616 1.65 4.10 15.62
C THR A 616 2.15 4.92 14.44
N PHE A 617 1.43 4.83 13.30
CA PHE A 617 1.61 5.69 12.13
C PHE A 617 0.36 6.53 11.89
N VAL A 618 0.55 7.73 11.32
CA VAL A 618 -0.54 8.63 10.93
C VAL A 618 -0.49 8.81 9.42
N ASN A 619 -1.46 8.24 8.71
CA ASN A 619 -1.51 8.21 7.26
C ASN A 619 -1.96 9.55 6.62
N TYR A 620 -2.10 9.59 5.28
CA TYR A 620 -2.45 10.79 4.50
C TYR A 620 -3.79 11.44 4.91
N GLU A 621 -4.75 10.69 5.43
CA GLU A 621 -6.04 11.21 5.88
C GLU A 621 -6.03 11.67 7.36
N GLY A 622 -4.85 11.63 8.01
CA GLY A 622 -4.74 11.89 9.45
C GLY A 622 -5.28 10.75 10.31
N ARG A 623 -5.37 9.56 9.77
CA ARG A 623 -5.78 8.36 10.49
C ARG A 623 -4.59 7.75 11.21
N ALA A 624 -4.64 7.78 12.54
CA ALA A 624 -3.69 7.06 13.38
C ALA A 624 -4.03 5.56 13.37
N GLN A 625 -3.03 4.73 13.12
CA GLN A 625 -3.15 3.28 13.04
C GLN A 625 -2.02 2.64 13.85
N HIS A 626 -2.38 1.72 14.73
CA HIS A 626 -1.42 1.01 15.57
C HIS A 626 -0.97 -0.29 14.91
N PHE A 627 0.31 -0.62 15.04
CA PHE A 627 0.91 -1.85 14.55
C PHE A 627 1.67 -2.57 15.66
N TYR A 628 1.76 -3.89 15.56
CA TYR A 628 2.36 -4.75 16.55
C TYR A 628 3.54 -5.52 15.97
N ALA A 629 4.56 -5.74 16.80
CA ALA A 629 5.68 -6.60 16.48
C ALA A 629 5.19 -8.03 16.12
N THR A 630 5.63 -8.52 14.97
CA THR A 630 5.29 -9.87 14.50
C THR A 630 6.14 -10.92 15.20
N TYR A 631 7.39 -10.58 15.53
CA TYR A 631 8.32 -11.41 16.27
C TYR A 631 9.31 -10.56 17.06
N LYS A 632 9.95 -11.15 18.04
CA LYS A 632 11.06 -10.55 18.75
C LYS A 632 12.32 -10.62 17.89
N PRO A 633 12.99 -9.50 17.63
CA PRO A 633 14.20 -9.50 16.82
C PRO A 633 15.33 -10.25 17.51
N ALA A 634 16.15 -10.93 16.71
CA ALA A 634 17.38 -11.53 17.17
C ALA A 634 18.46 -10.46 17.51
N ASN A 635 19.49 -10.90 18.21
CA ASN A 635 20.61 -10.06 18.65
C ASN A 635 20.17 -8.91 19.58
N GLU A 636 20.82 -7.78 19.43
CA GLU A 636 20.65 -6.62 20.29
C GLU A 636 19.72 -5.55 19.70
N ILE A 637 18.98 -5.89 18.67
CA ILE A 637 18.04 -4.98 18.03
C ILE A 637 16.92 -4.60 19.01
N ARG A 638 16.62 -3.30 19.10
CA ARG A 638 15.55 -2.73 19.94
C ARG A 638 14.76 -1.70 19.14
N SER A 639 13.53 -1.40 19.54
CA SER A 639 12.81 -0.27 18.95
C SER A 639 13.57 1.04 19.20
N SER A 640 13.52 1.97 18.25
CA SER A 640 14.13 3.30 18.41
C SER A 640 13.58 4.02 19.63
N ALA A 641 12.30 3.88 19.93
CA ALA A 641 11.69 4.42 21.15
C ALA A 641 12.36 3.88 22.43
N LYS A 642 12.67 2.57 22.47
CA LYS A 642 13.37 1.95 23.63
C LYS A 642 14.79 2.46 23.78
N TRP A 643 15.50 2.69 22.68
CA TRP A 643 16.84 3.28 22.74
C TRP A 643 16.84 4.71 23.28
N LEU A 644 15.84 5.51 22.90
CA LEU A 644 15.76 6.95 23.23
C LEU A 644 15.20 7.24 24.62
N CYS A 645 14.45 6.33 25.22
CA CYS A 645 13.91 6.51 26.57
C CYS A 645 14.98 6.32 27.65
N ASP A 646 14.94 7.15 28.71
CA ASP A 646 15.84 7.08 29.87
C ASP A 646 15.36 6.01 30.88
N THR A 647 15.16 4.79 30.42
CA THR A 647 14.78 3.63 31.22
C THR A 647 15.84 2.56 31.14
N ALA A 648 15.91 1.64 32.09
CA ALA A 648 16.80 0.48 31.99
C ALA A 648 16.48 -0.35 30.76
N LEU A 649 17.48 -0.99 30.14
CA LEU A 649 17.27 -1.80 28.93
C LEU A 649 16.34 -3.00 29.14
N GLY A 650 16.26 -3.50 30.38
CA GLY A 650 15.32 -4.57 30.76
C GLY A 650 13.87 -4.10 30.88
N GLU A 651 13.67 -2.81 31.10
CA GLU A 651 12.32 -2.23 31.16
C GLU A 651 11.91 -1.81 29.75
N GLU A 652 10.88 -2.44 29.22
CA GLU A 652 10.22 -1.92 28.02
C GLU A 652 9.64 -0.54 28.33
N PRO A 653 9.97 0.54 27.59
CA PRO A 653 9.18 1.75 27.67
C PRO A 653 7.77 1.31 27.33
N ARG A 654 6.86 1.48 28.29
CA ARG A 654 5.48 1.07 28.07
C ARG A 654 4.98 1.92 26.92
N ILE A 655 4.78 1.32 25.75
CA ILE A 655 4.35 2.02 24.52
C ILE A 655 3.12 2.90 24.83
N HIS A 656 2.20 2.43 25.66
CA HIS A 656 1.06 3.23 26.09
C HIS A 656 1.45 4.53 26.84
N MET A 657 2.59 4.59 27.53
CA MET A 657 3.04 5.84 28.16
C MET A 657 3.55 6.84 27.12
N LEU A 658 4.30 6.36 26.10
CA LEU A 658 4.75 7.20 24.99
C LEU A 658 3.55 7.66 24.16
N THR A 659 2.63 6.76 23.86
CA THR A 659 1.37 7.09 23.17
C THR A 659 0.52 8.06 24.00
N GLY A 660 0.49 7.92 25.32
CA GLY A 660 -0.13 8.89 26.24
C GLY A 660 0.52 10.27 26.18
N GLY A 661 1.86 10.30 26.09
CA GLY A 661 2.62 11.54 25.87
C GLY A 661 2.30 12.19 24.53
N CYS A 662 2.22 11.41 23.46
CA CYS A 662 1.75 11.88 22.15
C CYS A 662 0.33 12.41 22.24
N ALA A 663 -0.56 11.69 22.89
CA ALA A 663 -1.96 12.08 23.07
C ALA A 663 -2.13 13.45 23.76
N ALA A 664 -1.22 13.81 24.64
CA ALA A 664 -1.26 15.08 25.36
C ALA A 664 -0.93 16.30 24.48
N ILE A 665 -0.24 16.11 23.35
CA ILE A 665 0.25 17.19 22.49
C ILE A 665 -0.39 17.21 21.09
N LEU A 666 -1.12 16.17 20.72
CA LEU A 666 -1.73 16.05 19.40
C LEU A 666 -3.20 16.51 19.40
N PRO A 667 -3.71 17.04 18.28
CA PRO A 667 -5.15 17.31 18.14
C PRO A 667 -5.92 15.98 18.29
N ASN A 668 -6.97 16.03 19.10
CA ASN A 668 -7.77 14.83 19.41
C ASN A 668 -6.97 13.62 19.89
N GLY A 669 -5.81 13.87 20.50
CA GLY A 669 -4.87 12.82 20.92
C GLY A 669 -5.47 11.79 21.88
N TYR A 670 -6.54 12.13 22.63
CA TYR A 670 -7.29 11.17 23.44
C TYR A 670 -7.78 9.96 22.62
N LYS A 671 -7.97 10.10 21.32
CA LYS A 671 -8.35 9.00 20.42
C LYS A 671 -7.24 7.95 20.27
N LEU A 672 -5.97 8.35 20.44
CA LEU A 672 -4.86 7.41 20.43
C LEU A 672 -4.96 6.37 21.54
N GLN A 673 -5.53 6.74 22.69
CA GLN A 673 -5.71 5.82 23.81
C GLN A 673 -6.66 4.65 23.47
N LYS A 674 -7.53 4.82 22.47
CA LYS A 674 -8.41 3.75 21.98
C LYS A 674 -7.68 2.73 21.12
N LEU A 675 -6.55 3.13 20.53
CA LEU A 675 -5.74 2.28 19.63
C LEU A 675 -4.73 1.44 20.40
N THR A 676 -4.23 1.97 21.51
CA THR A 676 -3.22 1.31 22.32
C THR A 676 -3.87 0.53 23.46
N PRO A 677 -3.57 -0.74 23.58
CA PRO A 677 -4.01 -1.54 24.70
C PRO A 677 -3.53 -0.95 26.02
N GLY A 678 -4.35 -1.04 27.06
CA GLY A 678 -3.94 -0.68 28.43
C GLY A 678 -2.77 -1.54 28.92
N ALA A 679 -2.13 -1.13 30.03
CA ALA A 679 -0.97 -1.82 30.59
C ALA A 679 -1.21 -3.31 30.89
N ASP A 680 -2.43 -3.65 31.28
CA ASP A 680 -2.83 -5.00 31.69
C ASP A 680 -3.53 -5.80 30.58
N TRP A 681 -3.61 -5.21 29.38
CA TRP A 681 -4.25 -5.88 28.26
C TRP A 681 -3.40 -7.08 27.78
N THR A 682 -4.09 -8.18 27.53
CA THR A 682 -3.52 -9.35 26.87
C THR A 682 -4.49 -9.89 25.84
N PHE A 683 -3.95 -10.46 24.79
CA PHE A 683 -4.66 -11.25 23.80
C PHE A 683 -4.27 -12.72 24.00
N ASN A 684 -5.18 -13.54 24.44
CA ASN A 684 -4.90 -14.93 24.79
C ASN A 684 -3.65 -15.13 25.68
N GLY A 685 -3.43 -14.23 26.63
CA GLY A 685 -2.27 -14.25 27.52
C GLY A 685 -0.99 -13.60 26.99
N SER A 686 -0.94 -13.21 25.71
CA SER A 686 0.18 -12.50 25.07
C SER A 686 -0.04 -11.00 25.07
N LYS A 687 1.02 -10.21 25.16
CA LYS A 687 0.99 -8.75 25.03
C LYS A 687 0.90 -8.28 23.58
N ALA A 688 1.21 -9.14 22.61
CA ALA A 688 1.05 -8.89 21.19
C ALA A 688 -0.09 -9.77 20.63
N PRO A 689 -1.02 -9.22 19.80
CA PRO A 689 -2.15 -9.99 19.25
C PRO A 689 -1.70 -10.85 18.08
N ARG A 690 -0.85 -11.81 18.33
CA ARG A 690 -0.33 -12.72 17.33
C ARG A 690 -1.31 -13.84 17.05
N GLN A 691 -1.31 -14.31 15.82
CA GLN A 691 -2.17 -15.37 15.32
C GLN A 691 -1.38 -16.38 14.49
N HIS A 692 -1.81 -17.62 14.50
CA HIS A 692 -1.36 -18.65 13.58
C HIS A 692 -2.57 -19.24 12.86
N HIS A 693 -2.39 -19.71 11.65
CA HIS A 693 -3.49 -20.31 10.89
C HIS A 693 -3.76 -21.75 11.36
N ARG A 694 -2.71 -22.45 11.75
CA ARG A 694 -2.78 -23.83 12.07
C ARG A 694 -1.62 -24.24 12.97
N TYR A 695 -1.83 -25.20 13.85
CA TYR A 695 -0.75 -25.85 14.56
C TYR A 695 0.07 -26.73 13.62
N SER A 696 1.37 -26.58 13.68
CA SER A 696 2.35 -27.48 13.15
C SER A 696 2.82 -28.47 14.22
N GLY A 697 3.42 -29.58 13.83
CA GLY A 697 4.11 -30.49 14.75
C GLY A 697 3.25 -31.12 15.86
N ARG A 698 2.00 -31.33 15.61
CA ARG A 698 1.06 -31.81 16.63
C ARG A 698 1.43 -33.16 17.28
N THR A 699 2.16 -33.99 16.56
CA THR A 699 2.60 -35.31 17.05
C THR A 699 3.76 -35.21 18.02
N ALA A 700 4.48 -34.09 18.06
CA ALA A 700 5.68 -33.90 18.87
C ALA A 700 5.62 -32.65 19.75
N MET A 701 4.44 -32.21 20.17
CA MET A 701 4.24 -30.94 20.91
C MET A 701 4.98 -30.86 22.26
N ARG A 702 5.52 -31.93 22.77
CA ARG A 702 6.26 -31.97 24.03
C ARG A 702 7.76 -32.19 23.88
N ALA A 703 8.25 -32.35 22.64
CA ALA A 703 9.67 -32.47 22.41
C ALA A 703 10.38 -31.15 22.67
N HIS A 704 11.43 -31.14 23.46
CA HIS A 704 12.20 -29.98 23.84
C HIS A 704 13.49 -29.80 23.02
N ILE A 705 13.74 -30.76 22.13
CA ILE A 705 14.96 -30.80 21.34
C ILE A 705 14.62 -30.49 19.90
N ASN A 706 15.13 -29.39 19.42
CA ASN A 706 15.09 -29.05 18.02
C ASN A 706 16.40 -29.48 17.35
N VAL A 707 16.34 -30.53 16.54
CA VAL A 707 17.54 -31.15 15.93
C VAL A 707 17.76 -30.63 14.49
N HIS A 708 16.72 -30.21 13.78
CA HIS A 708 16.77 -29.94 12.34
C HIS A 708 16.30 -28.55 11.96
N GLU A 709 15.63 -27.85 12.84
CA GLU A 709 15.07 -26.54 12.56
C GLU A 709 15.95 -25.42 13.12
N PRO A 710 15.99 -24.25 12.50
CA PRO A 710 16.74 -23.11 13.00
C PRO A 710 16.29 -22.75 14.44
N LYS A 711 17.24 -22.53 15.31
CA LYS A 711 16.96 -21.98 16.64
C LYS A 711 16.57 -20.51 16.49
N GLN A 712 15.51 -20.10 17.15
CA GLN A 712 15.13 -18.71 17.30
C GLN A 712 15.30 -18.25 18.74
N GLU A 713 15.43 -16.97 18.97
CA GLU A 713 15.39 -16.42 20.33
C GLU A 713 14.02 -16.69 20.96
N GLN A 714 14.04 -16.92 22.26
CA GLN A 714 12.80 -17.16 22.99
C GLN A 714 11.95 -15.90 22.98
N ASP A 715 10.78 -16.00 22.40
CA ASP A 715 9.80 -14.91 22.27
C ASP A 715 8.61 -15.25 23.18
N GLU A 716 8.45 -14.49 24.27
CA GLU A 716 7.40 -14.73 25.27
C GLU A 716 5.99 -14.57 24.70
N ASP A 717 5.85 -13.75 23.67
CA ASP A 717 4.59 -13.54 22.95
C ASP A 717 4.45 -14.45 21.70
N GLY A 718 5.42 -15.30 21.43
CA GLY A 718 5.43 -16.20 20.29
C GLY A 718 4.44 -17.35 20.47
N LEU A 719 3.49 -17.49 19.54
CA LEU A 719 2.53 -18.60 19.54
C LEU A 719 3.11 -19.88 18.93
N MET A 720 4.18 -19.75 18.15
CA MET A 720 4.79 -20.81 17.35
C MET A 720 6.21 -21.13 17.83
N ASN A 721 6.48 -21.01 19.12
CA ASN A 721 7.77 -21.36 19.75
C ASN A 721 8.00 -22.87 19.81
N PHE A 722 7.49 -23.60 18.83
CA PHE A 722 7.66 -25.03 18.71
C PHE A 722 7.85 -25.41 17.24
N SER A 723 8.50 -26.54 17.03
CA SER A 723 8.71 -27.14 15.72
C SER A 723 7.79 -28.35 15.49
N MET A 724 7.94 -29.00 14.33
CA MET A 724 7.36 -30.30 14.07
C MET A 724 7.84 -31.36 15.10
N GLU A 725 8.99 -31.14 15.71
CA GLU A 725 9.64 -32.04 16.66
C GLU A 725 9.35 -31.70 18.12
N GLY A 726 8.74 -30.56 18.38
CA GLY A 726 8.24 -30.19 19.67
C GLY A 726 8.22 -28.73 20.04
N ALA A 727 7.63 -28.45 21.20
CA ALA A 727 7.56 -27.15 21.79
C ALA A 727 8.64 -26.96 22.84
N PRO A 728 9.38 -25.86 22.94
CA PRO A 728 10.10 -25.49 24.14
C PRO A 728 9.10 -25.38 25.29
N GLN A 729 9.55 -25.58 26.51
CA GLN A 729 8.72 -25.34 27.68
C GLN A 729 8.33 -23.87 27.75
N VAL A 730 7.15 -23.57 27.22
CA VAL A 730 6.53 -22.27 27.39
C VAL A 730 5.61 -22.36 28.59
N LYS A 731 5.71 -21.40 29.47
CA LYS A 731 4.76 -21.27 30.58
C LYS A 731 3.35 -21.24 30.01
N ASP A 732 2.55 -22.14 30.50
CA ASP A 732 1.10 -22.19 30.35
C ASP A 732 0.52 -21.72 29.01
N ALA A 733 0.42 -22.68 28.07
CA ALA A 733 -0.77 -22.84 27.27
C ALA A 733 -1.13 -21.75 26.25
N THR A 734 -0.26 -20.85 25.82
CA THR A 734 -0.53 -19.98 24.66
C THR A 734 -0.76 -20.79 23.39
N ILE A 735 -0.17 -21.99 23.29
CA ILE A 735 -0.40 -22.94 22.20
C ILE A 735 -1.84 -23.44 22.15
N PHE A 736 -2.51 -23.55 23.30
CA PHE A 736 -3.87 -24.06 23.40
C PHE A 736 -4.93 -22.96 23.41
N ASN A 737 -4.54 -21.71 23.63
CA ASN A 737 -5.45 -20.60 23.83
C ASN A 737 -5.75 -19.78 22.58
N SER A 738 -5.27 -20.20 21.40
CA SER A 738 -5.66 -19.52 20.19
C SER A 738 -6.90 -20.19 19.60
N PRO A 739 -8.11 -19.66 19.88
CA PRO A 739 -9.36 -20.24 19.38
C PRO A 739 -9.58 -19.97 17.90
N TRP A 740 -8.61 -19.38 17.21
CA TRP A 740 -8.81 -18.94 15.85
C TRP A 740 -8.46 -20.00 14.82
N ALA A 741 -9.23 -21.04 14.81
CA ALA A 741 -9.32 -21.92 13.65
C ALA A 741 -10.81 -22.17 13.39
N PRO A 742 -11.44 -21.41 12.49
CA PRO A 742 -12.87 -21.58 12.17
C PRO A 742 -13.16 -22.89 11.42
N GLY A 743 -12.26 -23.84 11.46
CA GLY A 743 -12.33 -25.12 10.72
C GLY A 743 -11.75 -25.03 9.31
N TRP A 744 -11.55 -23.84 8.78
CA TRP A 744 -11.05 -23.60 7.43
C TRP A 744 -9.69 -22.93 7.47
N ASN A 745 -8.80 -23.27 6.52
CA ASN A 745 -7.39 -22.86 6.55
C ASN A 745 -7.08 -21.67 5.65
N SER A 746 -7.79 -21.51 4.53
CA SER A 746 -7.50 -20.46 3.59
C SER A 746 -8.13 -19.13 4.01
N ASN A 747 -7.38 -18.05 3.88
CA ASN A 747 -7.89 -16.69 4.03
C ASN A 747 -9.09 -16.39 3.12
N GLN A 748 -9.15 -17.03 1.95
CA GLN A 748 -10.26 -16.90 1.01
C GLN A 748 -11.53 -17.57 1.53
N SER A 749 -11.41 -18.68 2.24
CA SER A 749 -12.53 -19.36 2.91
C SER A 749 -13.08 -18.54 4.08
N LEU A 750 -12.35 -17.55 4.53
CA LEU A 750 -12.60 -16.73 5.70
C LEU A 750 -12.99 -15.28 5.35
N PHE A 751 -13.42 -14.97 4.14
CA PHE A 751 -13.81 -13.60 3.77
C PHE A 751 -14.88 -13.02 4.71
N LYS A 752 -15.81 -13.83 5.16
CA LYS A 752 -16.78 -13.43 6.18
C LYS A 752 -16.09 -13.04 7.51
N PHE A 753 -14.97 -13.69 7.84
CA PHE A 753 -14.21 -13.42 9.06
C PHE A 753 -13.23 -12.27 8.88
N GLN A 754 -12.79 -11.96 7.67
CA GLN A 754 -11.94 -10.78 7.43
C GLN A 754 -12.68 -9.48 7.73
N LYS A 755 -13.98 -9.40 7.45
CA LYS A 755 -14.83 -8.30 7.94
C LYS A 755 -15.01 -8.33 9.46
N HIS A 756 -14.91 -9.50 10.07
CA HIS A 756 -15.15 -9.75 11.48
C HIS A 756 -13.86 -10.04 12.28
N THR A 757 -12.73 -10.29 11.64
CA THR A 757 -11.42 -10.43 12.30
C THR A 757 -10.94 -9.15 12.94
N GLY A 758 -11.61 -8.05 12.63
CA GLY A 758 -11.73 -6.98 13.55
C GLY A 758 -12.33 -7.35 14.92
N GLY A 759 -12.94 -8.52 15.15
CA GLY A 759 -13.59 -8.83 16.43
C GLY A 759 -12.68 -8.65 17.61
N GLU A 760 -11.77 -9.56 17.83
CA GLU A 760 -10.80 -9.52 18.92
C GLU A 760 -9.56 -8.71 18.57
N LEU A 761 -9.20 -8.62 17.29
CA LEU A 761 -8.18 -7.71 16.75
C LEU A 761 -8.71 -6.29 16.49
N LYS A 762 -9.92 -5.98 16.91
CA LYS A 762 -10.54 -4.64 16.79
C LYS A 762 -9.73 -3.52 17.43
N GLN A 763 -8.86 -3.84 18.33
CA GLN A 763 -7.93 -2.85 18.88
C GLN A 763 -6.88 -2.39 17.86
N ALA A 764 -6.66 -3.16 16.80
CA ALA A 764 -5.93 -2.73 15.62
C ALA A 764 -6.88 -2.32 14.46
N GLY A 765 -8.14 -1.96 14.78
CA GLY A 765 -9.25 -1.78 13.86
C GLY A 765 -9.06 -0.78 12.73
N HIS A 766 -10.11 -0.01 12.40
CA HIS A 766 -10.05 0.96 11.28
C HIS A 766 -9.07 2.11 11.49
N GLY A 767 -8.47 2.25 12.68
CA GLY A 767 -7.71 3.43 13.08
C GLY A 767 -8.63 4.60 13.51
N GLU A 768 -8.04 5.66 14.05
CA GLU A 768 -8.76 6.83 14.57
C GLU A 768 -8.36 8.09 13.83
N LEU A 769 -9.33 8.86 13.33
CA LEU A 769 -9.05 10.14 12.67
C LEU A 769 -8.70 11.19 13.71
N LEU A 770 -7.54 11.84 13.56
CA LEU A 770 -7.06 12.89 14.47
C LEU A 770 -7.62 14.27 14.16
N PHE A 771 -8.11 14.50 12.94
CA PHE A 771 -8.74 15.75 12.56
C PHE A 771 -10.24 15.67 12.69
N ASP A 772 -10.85 16.69 13.32
CA ASP A 772 -12.29 16.88 13.31
C ASP A 772 -12.72 17.66 12.07
N PRO A 773 -13.94 17.44 11.58
CA PRO A 773 -14.48 18.20 10.48
C PRO A 773 -14.54 19.70 10.80
N VAL A 774 -13.89 20.53 9.98
CA VAL A 774 -13.92 22.00 10.13
C VAL A 774 -15.28 22.53 9.71
N ASN A 775 -15.94 23.31 10.58
CA ASN A 775 -17.27 23.88 10.36
C ASN A 775 -17.25 25.42 10.23
N THR A 776 -16.14 25.96 9.71
CA THR A 776 -16.02 27.40 9.42
C THR A 776 -16.67 27.74 8.08
N GLY A 777 -16.93 29.03 7.85
CA GLY A 777 -17.33 29.52 6.54
C GLY A 777 -16.24 29.29 5.48
N LYS A 778 -16.62 29.40 4.19
CA LYS A 778 -15.67 29.26 3.08
C LYS A 778 -14.59 30.33 3.16
N THR A 779 -13.34 29.89 3.14
CA THR A 779 -12.14 30.73 3.06
C THR A 779 -11.25 30.25 1.93
N TRP A 780 -10.58 31.18 1.26
CA TRP A 780 -9.85 30.90 0.03
C TRP A 780 -8.35 31.11 0.21
N PHE A 781 -7.56 30.27 -0.43
CA PHE A 781 -6.16 30.58 -0.70
C PHE A 781 -6.07 31.53 -1.89
N PRO A 782 -5.08 32.45 -1.91
CA PRO A 782 -4.90 33.37 -3.04
C PRO A 782 -4.51 32.62 -4.31
N ALA A 783 -5.07 33.03 -5.45
CA ALA A 783 -4.71 32.43 -6.73
C ALA A 783 -3.29 32.83 -7.16
N VAL A 784 -2.56 31.92 -7.76
CA VAL A 784 -1.32 32.24 -8.49
C VAL A 784 -1.70 32.74 -9.88
N VAL A 785 -1.38 33.98 -10.17
CA VAL A 785 -1.88 34.71 -11.36
C VAL A 785 -0.87 34.69 -12.53
N THR A 786 0.40 34.41 -12.30
CA THR A 786 1.44 34.56 -13.33
C THR A 786 2.03 33.22 -13.76
N LYS A 787 2.22 33.05 -15.09
CA LYS A 787 3.06 32.00 -15.64
C LYS A 787 4.48 32.13 -15.07
N ALA A 788 5.01 31.03 -14.52
CA ALA A 788 6.39 31.02 -14.06
C ALA A 788 7.34 31.14 -15.25
N THR A 789 8.15 32.22 -15.27
CA THR A 789 9.27 32.35 -16.20
C THR A 789 10.50 31.74 -15.54
N THR A 790 10.92 30.58 -15.99
CA THR A 790 12.17 29.93 -15.54
C THR A 790 13.26 30.14 -16.60
N THR A 791 14.48 30.45 -16.15
CA THR A 791 15.68 30.32 -16.99
C THR A 791 16.08 28.83 -17.00
N GLY A 792 15.99 28.15 -18.15
CA GLY A 792 16.20 26.72 -18.28
C GLY A 792 14.88 25.92 -18.29
N PHE A 793 14.98 24.62 -18.02
CA PHE A 793 13.82 23.75 -17.92
C PHE A 793 13.20 23.79 -16.52
N ALA A 794 11.89 23.93 -16.45
CA ALA A 794 11.16 23.72 -15.20
C ALA A 794 11.20 22.22 -14.84
N MET A 795 11.69 21.91 -13.64
CA MET A 795 11.86 20.52 -13.19
C MET A 795 10.59 20.02 -12.48
N PHE A 796 10.22 18.78 -12.72
CA PHE A 796 9.25 18.08 -11.91
C PHE A 796 9.76 16.67 -11.53
N PRO A 797 9.45 16.18 -10.30
CA PRO A 797 9.86 14.86 -9.85
C PRO A 797 9.11 13.73 -10.55
N LEU A 798 9.81 12.66 -10.92
CA LEU A 798 9.26 11.41 -11.40
C LEU A 798 9.47 10.33 -10.34
N TYR A 799 8.44 10.02 -9.61
CA TYR A 799 8.45 8.91 -8.66
C TYR A 799 8.16 7.59 -9.35
N HIS A 800 8.75 6.53 -8.84
CA HIS A 800 8.53 5.16 -9.29
C HIS A 800 8.05 4.30 -8.15
N LEU A 801 6.99 3.54 -8.39
CA LEU A 801 6.48 2.57 -7.42
C LEU A 801 7.60 1.60 -7.00
N PHE A 802 8.42 1.17 -7.96
CA PHE A 802 9.56 0.29 -7.74
C PHE A 802 10.87 1.08 -7.86
N GLY A 803 11.52 1.36 -6.72
CA GLY A 803 12.85 1.93 -6.64
C GLY A 803 12.97 3.31 -6.02
N SER A 804 11.93 4.17 -6.04
CA SER A 804 12.04 5.51 -5.44
C SER A 804 12.08 5.50 -3.91
N GLU A 805 11.36 4.57 -3.27
CA GLU A 805 11.36 4.46 -1.81
C GLU A 805 12.58 3.66 -1.34
N GLU A 806 13.25 4.17 -0.32
CA GLU A 806 14.59 3.76 0.12
C GLU A 806 14.64 2.30 0.61
N LEU A 807 13.74 1.90 1.49
CA LEU A 807 13.78 0.59 2.12
C LEU A 807 13.30 -0.50 1.18
N THR A 808 12.20 -0.28 0.49
CA THR A 808 11.64 -1.26 -0.45
C THR A 808 12.56 -1.52 -1.64
N ALA A 809 13.33 -0.50 -2.04
CA ALA A 809 14.35 -0.63 -3.09
C ALA A 809 15.46 -1.66 -2.75
N GLN A 810 15.60 -2.07 -1.50
CA GLN A 810 16.56 -3.11 -1.11
C GLN A 810 16.06 -4.54 -1.40
N SER A 811 14.77 -4.72 -1.66
CA SER A 811 14.21 -6.04 -1.99
C SER A 811 14.58 -6.46 -3.42
N ASP A 812 15.11 -7.67 -3.60
CA ASP A 812 15.59 -8.13 -4.90
C ASP A 812 14.47 -8.21 -5.95
N ALA A 813 13.27 -8.59 -5.55
CA ALA A 813 12.11 -8.61 -6.42
C ALA A 813 11.71 -7.20 -6.90
N ILE A 814 11.87 -6.18 -6.04
CA ILE A 814 11.67 -4.76 -6.40
C ILE A 814 12.80 -4.27 -7.31
N LYS A 815 14.07 -4.60 -6.99
CA LYS A 815 15.22 -4.27 -7.85
C LYS A 815 15.05 -4.81 -9.28
N ALA A 816 14.47 -6.00 -9.44
CA ALA A 816 14.20 -6.58 -10.76
C ALA A 816 13.18 -5.78 -11.59
N LYS A 817 12.31 -4.99 -10.95
CA LYS A 817 11.31 -4.10 -11.57
C LYS A 817 11.76 -2.64 -11.59
N ALA A 818 12.85 -2.28 -10.93
CA ALA A 818 13.40 -0.93 -10.92
C ALA A 818 14.26 -0.66 -12.17
N THR A 819 14.60 0.60 -12.40
CA THR A 819 15.53 1.08 -13.42
C THR A 819 16.56 2.02 -12.80
N SER A 820 17.63 2.38 -13.53
CA SER A 820 18.53 3.46 -13.14
C SER A 820 17.87 4.84 -13.30
N ALA A 821 18.47 5.86 -12.70
CA ALA A 821 18.02 7.24 -12.82
C ALA A 821 18.02 7.70 -14.29
N TYR A 822 17.07 8.57 -14.63
CA TYR A 822 16.90 9.13 -15.97
C TYR A 822 16.17 10.47 -15.93
N VAL A 823 16.14 11.15 -17.07
CA VAL A 823 15.26 12.31 -17.29
C VAL A 823 14.26 12.04 -18.41
N ALA A 824 13.10 12.69 -18.34
CA ALA A 824 12.06 12.63 -19.38
C ALA A 824 11.86 14.01 -20.00
N LEU A 825 11.82 14.06 -21.34
CA LEU A 825 11.76 15.29 -22.13
C LEU A 825 10.67 15.23 -23.18
N ASN A 826 10.13 16.39 -23.51
CA ASN A 826 9.31 16.55 -24.72
C ASN A 826 10.17 16.41 -25.99
N PRO A 827 9.66 15.86 -27.11
CA PRO A 827 10.39 15.75 -28.37
C PRO A 827 10.97 17.05 -28.87
N ALA A 828 10.22 18.16 -28.79
CA ALA A 828 10.69 19.47 -29.19
C ALA A 828 11.91 19.96 -28.38
N ASP A 829 11.94 19.64 -27.10
CA ASP A 829 13.04 20.03 -26.20
C ASP A 829 14.26 19.12 -26.39
N ALA A 830 14.06 17.83 -26.62
CA ALA A 830 15.14 16.92 -26.99
C ALA A 830 15.81 17.31 -28.33
N ALA A 831 15.01 17.74 -29.31
CA ALA A 831 15.52 18.25 -30.59
C ALA A 831 16.34 19.53 -30.43
N LYS A 832 15.90 20.49 -29.58
CA LYS A 832 16.66 21.71 -29.26
C LYS A 832 18.03 21.40 -28.64
N LEU A 833 18.12 20.34 -27.86
CA LEU A 833 19.37 19.86 -27.24
C LEU A 833 20.24 19.02 -28.19
N GLY A 834 19.78 18.72 -29.42
CA GLY A 834 20.49 17.91 -30.41
C GLY A 834 20.74 16.47 -29.98
N LEU A 835 19.81 15.89 -29.22
CA LEU A 835 19.94 14.55 -28.67
C LEU A 835 19.54 13.48 -29.68
N ALA A 836 20.40 12.45 -29.84
CA ALA A 836 20.13 11.22 -30.59
C ALA A 836 19.84 10.05 -29.62
N GLN A 837 19.13 9.03 -30.08
CA GLN A 837 18.60 7.94 -29.26
C GLN A 837 19.64 7.21 -28.36
N SER A 838 20.92 7.23 -28.73
CA SER A 838 22.00 6.63 -27.95
C SER A 838 22.75 7.58 -27.02
N ASP A 839 22.35 8.85 -26.99
CA ASP A 839 23.03 9.85 -26.16
C ASP A 839 22.64 9.74 -24.68
N GLY A 840 23.50 10.26 -23.81
CA GLY A 840 23.15 10.59 -22.43
C GLY A 840 22.92 12.10 -22.27
N VAL A 841 22.29 12.46 -21.20
CA VAL A 841 22.05 13.84 -20.81
C VAL A 841 22.82 14.18 -19.53
N GLN A 842 23.71 15.16 -19.63
CA GLN A 842 24.38 15.77 -18.48
C GLN A 842 23.39 16.68 -17.76
N VAL A 843 23.13 16.44 -16.50
CA VAL A 843 22.18 17.20 -15.68
C VAL A 843 22.97 18.16 -14.79
N GLN A 844 23.03 19.44 -15.15
CA GLN A 844 23.83 20.46 -14.46
C GLN A 844 25.30 20.01 -14.29
N HIS A 845 25.84 20.07 -13.07
CA HIS A 845 27.19 19.62 -12.70
C HIS A 845 27.21 18.17 -12.22
N ASN A 846 26.05 17.51 -12.16
CA ASN A 846 25.89 16.13 -11.75
C ASN A 846 26.22 15.16 -12.91
N GLY A 847 26.17 13.87 -12.64
CA GLY A 847 26.47 12.85 -13.61
C GLY A 847 25.54 12.85 -14.86
N ALA A 848 25.97 12.16 -15.89
CA ALA A 848 25.14 11.92 -17.07
C ALA A 848 24.17 10.76 -16.81
N VAL A 849 22.96 10.87 -17.33
CA VAL A 849 21.89 9.85 -17.19
C VAL A 849 21.25 9.57 -18.56
N PRO A 850 20.60 8.41 -18.73
CA PRO A 850 19.72 8.14 -19.87
C PRO A 850 18.56 9.14 -19.92
N TYR A 851 17.95 9.26 -21.09
CA TYR A 851 16.74 10.05 -21.21
C TYR A 851 15.64 9.31 -21.98
N LEU A 852 14.41 9.75 -21.73
CA LEU A 852 13.23 9.32 -22.48
C LEU A 852 12.60 10.52 -23.17
N VAL A 853 12.22 10.33 -24.43
CA VAL A 853 11.45 11.32 -25.18
C VAL A 853 9.99 10.89 -25.20
N ARG A 854 9.11 11.80 -24.78
CA ARG A 854 7.67 11.52 -24.71
C ARG A 854 6.85 12.75 -25.07
N ASP A 855 5.90 12.61 -25.98
CA ASP A 855 4.91 13.63 -26.29
C ASP A 855 4.06 14.01 -25.07
N SER A 856 3.95 13.10 -24.12
CA SER A 856 3.22 13.26 -22.87
C SER A 856 3.99 13.97 -21.74
N VAL A 857 5.11 14.63 -22.06
CA VAL A 857 5.81 15.56 -21.15
C VAL A 857 5.54 17.00 -21.60
N ALA A 858 5.22 17.88 -20.66
CA ALA A 858 4.93 19.28 -20.98
C ALA A 858 6.17 19.98 -21.60
N PRO A 859 6.03 20.70 -22.74
CA PRO A 859 7.15 21.44 -23.33
C PRO A 859 7.77 22.46 -22.37
N GLY A 860 9.11 22.59 -22.40
CA GLY A 860 9.85 23.46 -21.48
C GLY A 860 9.99 22.92 -20.07
N THR A 861 9.54 21.69 -19.84
CA THR A 861 9.70 21.00 -18.56
C THR A 861 10.61 19.78 -18.70
N VAL A 862 11.16 19.31 -17.59
CA VAL A 862 11.92 18.05 -17.53
C VAL A 862 11.49 17.26 -16.32
N GLY A 863 11.10 16.02 -16.55
CA GLY A 863 10.86 15.04 -15.51
C GLY A 863 12.18 14.44 -15.04
N VAL A 864 12.46 14.46 -13.74
CA VAL A 864 13.67 13.88 -13.15
C VAL A 864 13.31 12.77 -12.19
N SER A 865 13.86 11.59 -12.39
CA SER A 865 13.60 10.43 -11.54
C SER A 865 14.09 10.65 -10.11
N VAL A 866 13.26 10.26 -9.13
CA VAL A 866 13.55 10.42 -7.70
C VAL A 866 13.94 9.08 -7.08
N GLY A 867 15.02 9.08 -6.29
CA GLY A 867 15.42 7.94 -5.47
C GLY A 867 16.09 6.78 -6.21
N LEU A 868 16.15 6.82 -7.55
CA LEU A 868 16.80 5.81 -8.37
C LEU A 868 18.32 5.98 -8.37
N LYS A 869 19.04 4.87 -8.58
CA LYS A 869 20.51 4.84 -8.59
C LYS A 869 21.08 5.64 -9.78
N GLY A 870 22.04 6.50 -9.52
CA GLY A 870 22.80 7.24 -10.55
C GLY A 870 22.60 8.75 -10.52
N LEU A 871 21.60 9.27 -9.80
CA LEU A 871 21.35 10.70 -9.64
C LEU A 871 20.73 10.96 -8.27
N ASN A 872 21.28 11.93 -7.53
CA ASN A 872 20.63 12.41 -6.33
C ASN A 872 19.74 13.61 -6.70
N PHE A 873 18.43 13.43 -6.59
CA PHE A 873 17.46 14.47 -6.91
C PHE A 873 17.64 15.74 -6.08
N GLN A 874 18.04 15.61 -4.81
CA GLN A 874 18.22 16.76 -3.90
C GLN A 874 19.38 17.68 -4.31
N ASP A 875 20.35 17.18 -5.07
CA ASP A 875 21.45 18.00 -5.58
C ASP A 875 20.99 18.91 -6.75
N LEU A 876 19.75 18.74 -7.22
CA LEU A 876 19.17 19.43 -8.38
C LEU A 876 18.08 20.45 -8.02
N VAL A 877 17.64 20.55 -6.78
CA VAL A 877 16.50 21.41 -6.39
C VAL A 877 16.88 22.87 -6.51
N THR A 878 16.67 23.40 -7.72
CA THR A 878 16.76 24.82 -8.07
C THR A 878 15.55 25.21 -8.92
N PRO A 879 15.21 26.52 -9.04
CA PRO A 879 14.05 26.96 -9.84
C PRO A 879 14.04 26.54 -11.30
N GLY A 880 15.21 26.16 -11.85
CA GLY A 880 15.33 25.64 -13.21
C GLY A 880 16.65 24.90 -13.39
N ILE A 881 16.66 23.87 -14.25
CA ILE A 881 17.87 23.09 -14.52
C ILE A 881 18.38 23.25 -15.94
N THR A 882 19.68 23.13 -16.09
CA THR A 882 20.35 23.14 -17.39
C THR A 882 20.70 21.72 -17.78
N LEU A 883 20.38 21.37 -19.00
CA LEU A 883 20.65 20.08 -19.61
C LEU A 883 21.59 20.25 -20.81
N ASN A 884 22.57 19.36 -20.93
CA ASN A 884 23.47 19.33 -22.07
C ASN A 884 23.62 17.90 -22.57
N LYS A 885 23.98 17.74 -23.84
CA LYS A 885 24.36 16.46 -24.39
C LYS A 885 25.62 15.96 -23.68
N ALA A 886 25.62 14.75 -23.17
CA ALA A 886 26.77 14.17 -22.51
C ALA A 886 27.83 13.71 -23.52
N SER A 887 29.11 14.12 -23.30
CA SER A 887 30.26 13.59 -24.03
C SER A 887 30.68 12.26 -23.40
N ASN A 888 31.14 11.30 -24.23
CA ASN A 888 31.66 9.99 -23.81
C ASN A 888 30.67 9.17 -22.96
N TRP A 889 29.37 9.17 -23.35
CA TRP A 889 28.31 8.48 -22.66
C TRP A 889 28.34 6.97 -22.87
N GLN A 890 28.05 6.22 -21.80
CA GLN A 890 27.74 4.79 -21.84
C GLN A 890 26.45 4.52 -21.06
N THR A 891 25.52 3.82 -21.70
CA THR A 891 24.25 3.47 -21.06
C THR A 891 24.48 2.57 -19.85
N PRO A 892 23.93 2.89 -18.67
CA PRO A 892 24.04 2.03 -17.48
C PRO A 892 23.49 0.62 -17.71
N LYS A 893 24.15 -0.39 -17.15
CA LYS A 893 23.73 -1.79 -17.30
C LYS A 893 22.35 -2.09 -16.70
N ASP A 894 21.92 -1.31 -15.73
CA ASP A 894 20.64 -1.41 -15.02
C ASP A 894 19.55 -0.49 -15.61
N TRP A 895 19.83 0.19 -16.71
CA TRP A 895 18.83 0.95 -17.45
C TRP A 895 17.77 0.05 -18.09
N ARG A 896 16.49 0.26 -17.75
CA ARG A 896 15.34 -0.54 -18.22
C ARG A 896 14.13 0.34 -18.45
N ALA A 897 14.05 0.93 -19.64
CA ALA A 897 12.90 1.76 -20.02
C ALA A 897 11.55 1.02 -19.91
N SER A 898 11.53 -0.29 -20.14
CA SER A 898 10.34 -1.15 -20.01
C SER A 898 9.79 -1.27 -18.58
N ASN A 899 10.60 -0.94 -17.57
CA ASN A 899 10.18 -0.99 -16.16
C ASN A 899 9.49 0.30 -15.68
N ILE A 900 9.39 1.32 -16.54
CA ILE A 900 8.78 2.60 -16.19
C ILE A 900 7.27 2.49 -16.38
N ILE A 901 6.53 2.64 -15.27
CA ILE A 901 5.07 2.53 -15.23
C ILE A 901 4.46 3.85 -15.71
N VAL A 902 4.07 3.91 -16.98
CA VAL A 902 3.32 5.02 -17.59
C VAL A 902 2.33 4.48 -18.59
N SER A 903 1.22 5.15 -18.79
CA SER A 903 0.29 4.89 -19.90
C SER A 903 0.66 5.78 -21.07
N ASP A 904 1.07 5.20 -22.18
CA ASP A 904 1.10 5.88 -23.47
C ASP A 904 -0.24 5.65 -24.18
N ALA A 905 -1.29 6.32 -23.72
CA ALA A 905 -2.57 6.35 -24.42
C ALA A 905 -2.46 7.18 -25.71
N GLY A 906 -1.67 6.70 -26.65
CA GLY A 906 -1.45 7.40 -27.94
C GLY A 906 -0.18 6.98 -28.68
N SER A 907 0.81 6.39 -28.03
CA SER A 907 1.98 5.88 -28.70
C SER A 907 1.97 4.34 -28.73
N THR A 908 1.71 3.78 -29.89
CA THR A 908 1.84 2.34 -30.18
C THR A 908 3.30 1.86 -30.18
N THR A 909 4.25 2.61 -29.61
CA THR A 909 5.70 2.40 -29.77
C THR A 909 6.51 2.13 -28.52
N ALA A 910 6.02 2.34 -27.29
CA ALA A 910 6.87 2.18 -26.10
C ALA A 910 6.75 0.82 -25.38
N TYR A 911 5.70 0.05 -25.58
CA TYR A 911 5.52 -1.25 -24.90
C TYR A 911 5.40 -2.47 -25.84
N GLY A 912 5.93 -2.44 -27.01
CA GLY A 912 5.72 -3.61 -27.84
C GLY A 912 6.40 -3.73 -29.18
N ARG A 913 7.50 -3.08 -29.43
CA ARG A 913 8.28 -3.38 -30.63
C ARG A 913 9.79 -3.29 -30.41
N SER A 914 10.36 -4.30 -29.76
CA SER A 914 11.64 -4.83 -30.14
C SER A 914 11.50 -6.32 -30.51
N VAL A 915 10.57 -6.62 -31.40
CA VAL A 915 10.51 -7.90 -32.12
C VAL A 915 10.35 -7.56 -33.58
N GLN A 916 11.43 -7.03 -34.17
CA GLN A 916 11.75 -7.33 -35.57
C GLN A 916 13.09 -8.03 -35.53
N GLY A 917 13.02 -9.32 -35.74
CA GLY A 917 14.18 -10.16 -35.92
C GLY A 917 14.00 -11.59 -35.43
N ARG A 918 12.96 -12.28 -35.84
CA ARG A 918 12.88 -13.62 -36.45
C ARG A 918 11.44 -14.10 -36.52
#